data_ef40eaf2abf7572b5e0f8af18dac8fe9
#
_entry.id   ef40eaf2abf7572b5e0f8af18dac8fe9
#
_cell.length_a   1.000
_cell.length_b   1.000
_cell.length_c   1.000
_cell.angle_alpha   90.00
_cell.angle_beta   90.00
_cell.angle_gamma   90.00
#
_symmetry.space_group_name_H-M   'P 1'
#
loop_
_entity.id
_entity.type
_entity.pdbx_description
1 polymer ?
#
loop_
_entity_poly.entity_id
_entity_poly.type
_entity_poly.pdbx_seq_one_letter_code
_entity_poly.pdbx_strand_id
1 'polypeptide(L)'
;MQKKVYVLFGILLCLALVLPESNLATSQNEGKTISTNKDKVLTIAIQGQIAPASPQLQYTTTWNGKPKRAIGVGGINYNLKVGDYTFGWACGDRATMGVATTGKGNARSGASYYSYASIGNEIKVLGGKARGNKGIVIGKFGQYVLVHFDEKTLEQLAIGDMLHGKGCGIGLKIDGYDDVHIHGIAPELLEKLGIMDMGEKLEVPVVKEIPAVLVGQGSGGSATYGNWHIQTCYPPDIEKYGLDDLRFGDLVLLQDTQTDYGKGYYKGGATVGVICSGPSDISGLGIGVTPILSTRFGKLTARIDSTANIGRHLGIRMSMKEKPDVQEMLTTTKAIKERPDVLKTNKDKLITTAVQAVVQPAGGYGGWGYPVTYDGKPKQLIGMASINYTVSLGDPAYGWASADHVEPDVTVQGRDRESPYECAIAILACIGNEARVVSGEAAGAEGYYIGRHAGSDDLCWFPKKVIEKLALNDTIQVKAQGVGLKIEGFEDVRVNKLSPELLENMGITIEDGQLVVPVVLEVDGYIMGSGIGGPTIEAVDYDIQTTDPHIVEKYGLKKLRLGDLVAIRNHYDFYGRGRYEGAVTIGVCIHGWSDMAGHGPGLNPVLSALPGVIKTRIDPHANTAYYLGIKKKPKK
;
A
#
# COMPACT_ATOMS: atom_id res chain seq x y z
N MET A 1 28.31 -81.45 -15.01
CA MET A 1 29.65 -81.67 -14.42
C MET A 1 29.78 -80.79 -13.17
N GLN A 2 29.88 -81.48 -12.02
CA GLN A 2 30.01 -80.89 -10.69
C GLN A 2 31.44 -80.36 -10.49
N LYS A 3 31.59 -79.25 -9.77
CA LYS A 3 32.77 -79.05 -8.93
C LYS A 3 32.35 -78.31 -7.62
N LYS A 4 32.58 -79.03 -6.54
CA LYS A 4 32.49 -78.64 -5.14
C LYS A 4 33.57 -77.64 -4.83
N VAL A 5 33.26 -76.62 -3.97
CA VAL A 5 34.26 -75.81 -3.29
C VAL A 5 34.01 -75.90 -1.79
N TYR A 6 35.08 -76.16 -1.05
CA TYR A 6 35.12 -76.35 0.40
C TYR A 6 35.12 -75.02 1.17
N VAL A 7 34.41 -75.05 2.29
CA VAL A 7 34.43 -74.01 3.30
C VAL A 7 35.55 -74.32 4.30
N LEU A 8 36.46 -73.40 4.51
CA LEU A 8 37.45 -73.45 5.61
C LEU A 8 37.01 -72.39 6.69
N PHE A 9 36.73 -72.93 7.87
CA PHE A 9 36.54 -72.11 9.09
C PHE A 9 37.90 -71.73 9.69
N GLY A 10 38.23 -70.45 9.77
CA GLY A 10 39.38 -69.96 10.50
C GLY A 10 38.87 -69.16 11.71
N ILE A 11 39.14 -69.69 12.89
CA ILE A 11 38.93 -69.03 14.17
C ILE A 11 40.04 -67.99 14.36
N LEU A 12 39.73 -66.67 14.39
CA LEU A 12 40.68 -65.65 14.76
C LEU A 12 40.34 -65.13 16.16
N LEU A 13 41.28 -65.34 17.05
CA LEU A 13 41.25 -64.85 18.43
C LEU A 13 41.50 -63.32 18.43
N CYS A 14 40.51 -62.49 18.75
CA CYS A 14 40.69 -61.06 18.93
C CYS A 14 41.23 -60.77 20.32
N LEU A 15 42.50 -60.37 20.44
CA LEU A 15 43.02 -59.65 21.59
C LEU A 15 42.48 -58.21 21.58
N ALA A 16 41.67 -57.86 22.53
CA ALA A 16 41.24 -56.49 22.77
C ALA A 16 42.40 -55.69 23.36
N LEU A 17 43.05 -54.87 22.52
CA LEU A 17 43.92 -53.78 22.99
C LEU A 17 42.98 -52.60 23.40
N VAL A 18 42.88 -52.36 24.71
CA VAL A 18 42.28 -51.13 25.27
C VAL A 18 43.24 -49.99 24.97
N LEU A 19 42.97 -49.21 23.94
CA LEU A 19 43.60 -47.91 23.75
C LEU A 19 42.88 -46.90 24.63
N PRO A 20 43.61 -45.97 25.30
CA PRO A 20 42.95 -44.92 26.05
C PRO A 20 42.12 -44.03 25.12
N GLU A 21 40.87 -43.76 25.48
CA GLU A 21 40.04 -42.76 24.84
C GLU A 21 40.79 -41.44 24.87
N SER A 22 41.34 -41.03 23.73
CA SER A 22 41.75 -39.66 23.52
C SER A 22 40.49 -38.82 23.53
N ASN A 23 40.22 -38.09 24.61
CA ASN A 23 39.30 -36.97 24.64
C ASN A 23 39.72 -36.01 23.52
N LEU A 24 39.17 -36.19 22.32
CA LEU A 24 39.05 -35.11 21.35
C LEU A 24 38.04 -34.14 21.95
N ALA A 25 38.54 -33.25 22.85
CA ALA A 25 37.87 -32.05 23.16
C ALA A 25 37.74 -31.27 21.84
N THR A 26 36.59 -31.40 21.20
CA THR A 26 36.11 -30.37 20.27
C THR A 26 36.03 -29.10 21.09
N SER A 27 37.09 -28.28 21.07
CA SER A 27 36.99 -26.90 21.48
C SER A 27 35.95 -26.28 20.60
N GLN A 28 34.68 -26.26 21.03
CA GLN A 28 33.73 -25.28 20.54
C GLN A 28 34.41 -23.96 20.86
N ASN A 29 34.92 -23.30 19.85
CA ASN A 29 35.44 -21.95 19.94
C ASN A 29 34.21 -21.10 20.28
N GLU A 30 33.94 -20.91 21.56
CA GLU A 30 32.91 -19.98 22.03
C GLU A 30 33.35 -18.58 21.56
N GLY A 31 32.71 -18.08 20.50
CA GLY A 31 32.98 -16.76 19.96
C GLY A 31 32.87 -15.69 21.04
N LYS A 32 33.67 -14.64 20.92
CA LYS A 32 33.60 -13.47 21.80
C LYS A 32 32.54 -12.51 21.30
N THR A 33 31.91 -11.75 22.17
CA THR A 33 31.09 -10.60 21.81
C THR A 33 31.93 -9.56 21.07
N ILE A 34 31.35 -8.92 20.07
CA ILE A 34 32.03 -7.86 19.31
C ILE A 34 32.27 -6.62 20.18
N SER A 35 33.36 -5.91 19.90
CA SER A 35 33.67 -4.58 20.42
C SER A 35 33.57 -3.58 19.29
N THR A 36 33.14 -2.34 19.57
CA THR A 36 32.92 -1.29 18.58
C THR A 36 33.50 0.05 19.03
N ASN A 37 33.71 0.95 18.06
CA ASN A 37 34.14 2.32 18.33
C ASN A 37 32.98 3.28 18.68
N LYS A 38 31.88 2.80 19.27
CA LYS A 38 30.63 3.56 19.50
C LYS A 38 30.83 4.91 20.19
N ASP A 39 31.76 4.98 21.16
CA ASP A 39 32.02 6.20 21.93
C ASP A 39 32.67 7.32 21.09
N LYS A 40 33.10 7.01 19.86
CA LYS A 40 33.68 7.95 18.88
C LYS A 40 32.74 8.28 17.74
N VAL A 41 31.52 7.70 17.72
CA VAL A 41 30.52 7.94 16.67
C VAL A 41 29.78 9.24 16.93
N LEU A 42 29.79 10.13 15.94
CA LEU A 42 29.08 11.41 16.02
C LEU A 42 27.57 11.19 16.04
N THR A 43 26.90 11.90 16.92
CA THR A 43 25.43 11.99 16.97
C THR A 43 24.99 13.38 16.57
N ILE A 44 24.17 13.48 15.53
CA ILE A 44 23.69 14.75 14.99
C ILE A 44 22.16 14.81 14.91
N ALA A 45 21.63 16.02 14.90
CA ALA A 45 20.21 16.23 14.70
C ALA A 45 19.83 15.95 13.23
N ILE A 46 18.76 15.16 13.05
CA ILE A 46 18.14 14.93 11.75
C ILE A 46 16.67 15.35 11.80
N GLN A 47 16.16 15.89 10.70
CA GLN A 47 14.80 16.36 10.62
C GLN A 47 14.12 15.89 9.34
N GLY A 48 12.91 15.34 9.50
CA GLY A 48 12.08 14.87 8.40
C GLY A 48 10.61 15.17 8.63
N GLN A 49 9.79 14.61 7.80
CA GLN A 49 8.33 14.66 7.88
C GLN A 49 7.72 13.33 7.46
N ILE A 50 6.50 13.07 7.90
CA ILE A 50 5.74 11.90 7.44
C ILE A 50 5.40 12.10 5.97
N ALA A 51 5.77 11.11 5.15
CA ALA A 51 5.56 11.15 3.71
C ALA A 51 4.15 10.66 3.33
N PRO A 52 3.58 11.16 2.23
CA PRO A 52 2.36 10.55 1.66
C PRO A 52 2.65 9.16 1.12
N ALA A 53 1.59 8.37 0.96
CA ALA A 53 1.67 7.14 0.19
C ALA A 53 2.03 7.47 -1.28
N SER A 54 2.81 6.60 -1.89
CA SER A 54 3.25 6.74 -3.28
C SER A 54 2.60 5.64 -4.14
N PRO A 55 1.37 5.86 -4.64
CA PRO A 55 0.68 4.86 -5.44
C PRO A 55 1.27 4.77 -6.85
N GLN A 56 1.09 3.63 -7.47
CA GLN A 56 1.34 3.49 -8.90
C GLN A 56 0.16 4.07 -9.68
N LEU A 57 0.39 5.12 -10.45
CA LEU A 57 -0.65 5.82 -11.22
C LEU A 57 -1.17 5.02 -12.40
N GLN A 58 -0.31 4.20 -13.01
CA GLN A 58 -0.63 3.41 -14.20
C GLN A 58 -0.53 1.93 -13.88
N TYR A 59 -1.12 1.09 -14.72
CA TYR A 59 -0.87 -0.32 -14.66
C TYR A 59 0.59 -0.60 -14.94
N THR A 60 1.24 -1.36 -14.06
CA THR A 60 2.55 -1.96 -14.30
C THR A 60 2.37 -3.36 -14.85
N THR A 61 3.29 -3.78 -15.69
CA THR A 61 3.28 -5.13 -16.24
C THR A 61 3.97 -6.08 -15.26
N THR A 62 3.27 -7.10 -14.80
CA THR A 62 3.85 -8.18 -14.01
C THR A 62 4.76 -9.05 -14.88
N TRP A 63 5.59 -9.87 -14.24
CA TRP A 63 6.52 -10.77 -14.93
C TRP A 63 5.85 -11.70 -15.96
N ASN A 64 4.57 -12.03 -15.78
CA ASN A 64 3.81 -12.91 -16.68
C ASN A 64 2.94 -12.11 -17.67
N GLY A 65 3.23 -10.82 -17.87
CA GLY A 65 2.56 -9.96 -18.84
C GLY A 65 1.18 -9.46 -18.42
N LYS A 66 0.75 -9.67 -17.16
CA LYS A 66 -0.53 -9.19 -16.65
C LYS A 66 -0.40 -7.75 -16.13
N PRO A 67 -1.37 -6.89 -16.37
CA PRO A 67 -1.37 -5.57 -15.77
C PRO A 67 -1.68 -5.67 -14.26
N LYS A 68 -0.94 -4.92 -13.44
CA LYS A 68 -1.14 -4.84 -11.99
C LYS A 68 -1.15 -3.39 -11.52
N ARG A 69 -2.04 -3.09 -10.61
CA ARG A 69 -2.03 -1.86 -9.81
C ARG A 69 -1.96 -2.26 -8.34
N ALA A 70 -1.12 -1.59 -7.57
CA ALA A 70 -0.81 -2.05 -6.23
C ALA A 70 -0.64 -0.90 -5.23
N ILE A 71 -0.87 -1.21 -3.95
CA ILE A 71 -0.42 -0.41 -2.82
C ILE A 71 1.03 -0.82 -2.54
N GLY A 72 1.94 0.12 -2.64
CA GLY A 72 3.36 -0.16 -2.50
C GLY A 72 3.98 0.62 -1.35
N VAL A 73 4.70 1.66 -1.72
CA VAL A 73 5.64 2.36 -0.84
C VAL A 73 5.02 3.62 -0.25
N GLY A 74 5.35 3.92 0.99
CA GLY A 74 5.06 5.22 1.59
C GLY A 74 3.83 5.25 2.48
N GLY A 75 3.51 6.44 3.01
CA GLY A 75 2.36 6.70 3.87
C GLY A 75 2.48 6.19 5.30
N ILE A 76 1.35 6.18 5.98
CA ILE A 76 1.18 5.60 7.31
C ILE A 76 0.49 4.24 7.14
N ASN A 77 1.21 3.15 7.36
CA ASN A 77 0.65 1.81 7.33
C ASN A 77 0.16 1.43 8.73
N TYR A 78 -1.15 1.36 8.91
CA TYR A 78 -1.77 1.10 10.20
C TYR A 78 -1.69 -0.38 10.62
N ASN A 79 -1.63 -1.28 9.67
CA ASN A 79 -1.72 -2.72 9.90
C ASN A 79 -0.52 -3.54 9.41
N LEU A 80 0.51 -2.91 8.84
CA LEU A 80 1.72 -3.56 8.36
C LEU A 80 2.90 -3.23 9.29
N LYS A 81 3.36 -4.18 10.08
CA LYS A 81 4.28 -3.95 11.20
C LYS A 81 5.50 -4.87 11.15
N VAL A 82 6.57 -4.46 11.84
CA VAL A 82 7.72 -5.34 12.09
C VAL A 82 7.25 -6.67 12.69
N GLY A 83 7.75 -7.78 12.16
CA GLY A 83 7.39 -9.15 12.57
C GLY A 83 6.15 -9.73 11.88
N ASP A 84 5.43 -8.96 11.06
CA ASP A 84 4.40 -9.53 10.18
C ASP A 84 5.05 -10.23 8.98
N TYR A 85 4.38 -11.23 8.40
CA TYR A 85 4.84 -11.86 7.17
C TYR A 85 4.83 -10.89 6.01
N THR A 86 5.81 -11.02 5.11
CA THR A 86 5.92 -10.15 3.94
C THR A 86 4.88 -10.46 2.88
N PHE A 87 4.43 -11.71 2.80
CA PHE A 87 3.37 -12.20 1.91
C PHE A 87 1.98 -12.14 2.56
N GLY A 88 0.93 -12.37 1.75
CA GLY A 88 -0.46 -12.48 2.21
C GLY A 88 -1.25 -11.18 2.18
N TRP A 89 -0.68 -10.07 1.74
CA TRP A 89 -1.35 -8.77 1.70
C TRP A 89 -2.00 -8.52 0.34
N ALA A 90 -3.30 -8.24 0.36
CA ALA A 90 -4.06 -7.98 -0.86
C ALA A 90 -3.54 -6.72 -1.57
N CYS A 91 -3.31 -6.81 -2.86
CA CYS A 91 -2.76 -5.73 -3.71
C CYS A 91 -1.44 -5.10 -3.22
N GLY A 92 -0.70 -5.75 -2.33
CA GLY A 92 0.64 -5.30 -1.95
C GLY A 92 1.63 -5.49 -3.11
N ASP A 93 2.46 -4.49 -3.34
CA ASP A 93 3.65 -4.60 -4.18
C ASP A 93 4.77 -3.80 -3.53
N ARG A 94 5.75 -4.48 -2.97
CA ARG A 94 6.82 -3.87 -2.16
C ARG A 94 6.27 -2.98 -1.04
N ALA A 95 5.12 -3.36 -0.47
CA ALA A 95 4.52 -2.60 0.62
C ALA A 95 5.51 -2.47 1.78
N THR A 96 5.68 -1.26 2.31
CA THR A 96 6.64 -0.96 3.38
C THR A 96 5.98 -1.07 4.76
N MET A 97 6.73 -1.53 5.75
CA MET A 97 6.26 -1.60 7.14
C MET A 97 6.28 -0.22 7.82
N GLY A 98 5.34 0.01 8.73
CA GLY A 98 5.30 1.19 9.59
C GLY A 98 5.01 2.50 8.87
N VAL A 99 5.68 3.57 9.27
CA VAL A 99 5.48 4.93 8.75
C VAL A 99 6.65 5.33 7.86
N ALA A 100 6.36 5.65 6.61
CA ALA A 100 7.35 6.20 5.69
C ALA A 100 7.56 7.69 5.94
N THR A 101 8.82 8.09 6.04
CA THR A 101 9.21 9.46 6.33
C THR A 101 10.29 9.94 5.36
N THR A 102 10.33 11.23 5.07
CA THR A 102 11.28 11.82 4.14
C THR A 102 11.84 13.12 4.71
N GLY A 103 12.97 13.57 4.20
CA GLY A 103 13.52 14.86 4.57
C GLY A 103 12.65 16.00 4.03
N LYS A 104 12.54 17.09 4.81
CA LYS A 104 11.84 18.30 4.40
C LYS A 104 12.80 19.29 3.73
N GLY A 105 12.30 20.01 2.73
CA GLY A 105 13.01 21.07 2.06
C GLY A 105 13.58 20.64 0.69
N ASN A 106 14.74 21.18 0.34
CA ASN A 106 15.38 20.88 -0.95
C ASN A 106 16.03 19.47 -0.97
N ALA A 107 16.48 19.04 -2.13
CA ALA A 107 17.13 17.73 -2.32
C ALA A 107 18.26 17.43 -1.34
N ARG A 108 19.02 18.48 -0.94
CA ARG A 108 20.14 18.36 0.00
C ARG A 108 19.65 17.99 1.42
N SER A 109 18.60 18.64 1.89
CA SER A 109 17.99 18.35 3.20
C SER A 109 17.36 16.95 3.24
N GLY A 110 16.72 16.54 2.14
CA GLY A 110 16.15 15.21 1.99
C GLY A 110 17.22 14.11 2.02
N ALA A 111 18.30 14.30 1.27
CA ALA A 111 19.44 13.40 1.27
C ALA A 111 20.10 13.28 2.65
N SER A 112 20.23 14.40 3.37
CA SER A 112 20.80 14.44 4.72
C SER A 112 19.99 13.58 5.71
N TYR A 113 18.67 13.75 5.73
CA TYR A 113 17.78 12.95 6.61
C TYR A 113 17.94 11.45 6.33
N TYR A 114 17.86 11.05 5.07
CA TYR A 114 18.00 9.65 4.68
C TYR A 114 19.39 9.08 5.02
N SER A 115 20.44 9.83 4.71
CA SER A 115 21.83 9.37 4.87
C SER A 115 22.21 9.17 6.33
N TYR A 116 21.77 10.07 7.22
CA TYR A 116 22.16 10.06 8.63
C TYR A 116 21.23 9.24 9.53
N ALA A 117 19.99 8.97 9.11
CA ALA A 117 19.13 8.06 9.87
C ALA A 117 19.72 6.64 9.83
N SER A 118 19.74 5.97 10.98
CA SER A 118 20.21 4.58 11.13
C SER A 118 19.13 3.75 11.83
N ILE A 119 18.99 2.48 11.44
CA ILE A 119 18.04 1.54 12.07
C ILE A 119 18.38 1.46 13.57
N GLY A 120 17.37 1.69 14.41
CA GLY A 120 17.52 1.80 15.86
C GLY A 120 17.57 3.24 16.39
N ASN A 121 17.72 4.27 15.55
CA ASN A 121 17.66 5.67 16.01
C ASN A 121 16.27 6.05 16.49
N GLU A 122 16.18 6.83 17.57
CA GLU A 122 14.94 7.40 18.09
C GLU A 122 14.49 8.61 17.24
N ILE A 123 13.21 8.65 16.95
CA ILE A 123 12.54 9.76 16.24
C ILE A 123 11.41 10.29 17.13
N LYS A 124 11.30 11.63 17.25
CA LYS A 124 10.27 12.32 18.03
C LYS A 124 9.37 13.15 17.10
N VAL A 125 8.06 13.08 17.32
CA VAL A 125 7.07 13.91 16.61
C VAL A 125 7.08 15.32 17.18
N LEU A 126 7.21 16.34 16.31
CA LEU A 126 7.30 17.76 16.72
C LEU A 126 5.98 18.51 16.66
N GLY A 127 4.99 18.03 15.91
CA GLY A 127 3.71 18.72 15.68
C GLY A 127 2.51 17.79 15.71
N GLY A 128 1.33 18.34 15.41
CA GLY A 128 0.09 17.58 15.34
C GLY A 128 -0.40 17.00 16.67
N LYS A 129 -1.37 16.10 16.59
CA LYS A 129 -1.94 15.41 17.78
C LYS A 129 -0.95 14.47 18.45
N ALA A 130 -0.01 13.91 17.68
CA ALA A 130 1.01 12.99 18.17
C ALA A 130 2.26 13.69 18.74
N ARG A 131 2.26 15.02 18.88
CA ARG A 131 3.40 15.81 19.37
C ARG A 131 3.96 15.24 20.67
N GLY A 132 5.29 15.02 20.68
CA GLY A 132 6.02 14.49 21.82
C GLY A 132 6.19 12.97 21.82
N ASN A 133 5.35 12.23 21.10
CA ASN A 133 5.47 10.79 20.98
C ASN A 133 6.75 10.41 20.24
N LYS A 134 7.25 9.21 20.54
CA LYS A 134 8.50 8.69 20.01
C LYS A 134 8.28 7.47 19.15
N GLY A 135 9.12 7.34 18.13
CA GLY A 135 9.22 6.16 17.29
C GLY A 135 10.67 5.74 17.13
N ILE A 136 10.90 4.62 16.46
CA ILE A 136 12.22 4.04 16.22
C ILE A 136 12.37 3.77 14.72
N VAL A 137 13.51 4.13 14.13
CA VAL A 137 13.85 3.79 12.74
C VAL A 137 13.99 2.27 12.62
N ILE A 138 13.25 1.67 11.69
CA ILE A 138 13.18 0.21 11.48
C ILE A 138 13.70 -0.24 10.11
N GLY A 139 13.96 0.69 9.19
CA GLY A 139 14.46 0.37 7.85
C GLY A 139 14.54 1.60 6.96
N LYS A 140 15.00 1.36 5.74
CA LYS A 140 15.02 2.36 4.66
C LYS A 140 14.51 1.69 3.39
N PHE A 141 13.73 2.39 2.58
CA PHE A 141 13.28 1.89 1.29
C PHE A 141 13.22 3.02 0.24
N GLY A 142 13.94 2.85 -0.86
CA GLY A 142 14.06 3.90 -1.87
C GLY A 142 14.60 5.20 -1.26
N GLN A 143 13.75 6.21 -1.20
CA GLN A 143 14.06 7.52 -0.60
C GLN A 143 13.46 7.70 0.80
N TYR A 144 12.79 6.68 1.35
CA TYR A 144 12.10 6.77 2.63
C TYR A 144 12.91 6.16 3.76
N VAL A 145 12.81 6.78 4.92
CA VAL A 145 13.19 6.20 6.22
C VAL A 145 11.90 5.66 6.85
N LEU A 146 11.91 4.40 7.26
CA LEU A 146 10.75 3.72 7.85
C LEU A 146 10.83 3.80 9.37
N VAL A 147 9.76 4.26 10.02
CA VAL A 147 9.70 4.47 11.46
C VAL A 147 8.56 3.67 12.07
N HIS A 148 8.84 2.96 13.14
CA HIS A 148 7.82 2.32 13.97
C HIS A 148 7.29 3.29 15.01
N PHE A 149 5.97 3.34 15.15
CA PHE A 149 5.25 3.97 16.26
C PHE A 149 4.26 2.97 16.85
N ASP A 150 3.93 3.11 18.13
CA ASP A 150 2.86 2.31 18.76
C ASP A 150 1.47 2.64 18.14
N GLU A 151 0.50 1.75 18.34
CA GLU A 151 -0.83 1.87 17.74
C GLU A 151 -1.55 3.17 18.11
N LYS A 152 -1.45 3.57 19.39
CA LYS A 152 -2.07 4.80 19.88
C LYS A 152 -1.48 6.04 19.20
N THR A 153 -0.17 6.02 18.97
CA THR A 153 0.53 7.08 18.26
C THR A 153 0.15 7.09 16.78
N LEU A 154 0.10 5.90 16.12
CA LEU A 154 -0.27 5.80 14.70
C LEU A 154 -1.62 6.47 14.39
N GLU A 155 -2.63 6.28 15.23
CA GLU A 155 -3.95 6.88 15.05
C GLU A 155 -3.96 8.43 15.22
N GLN A 156 -2.90 9.00 15.76
CA GLN A 156 -2.75 10.44 15.98
C GLN A 156 -1.86 11.13 14.95
N LEU A 157 -1.07 10.36 14.20
CA LEU A 157 -0.17 10.89 13.18
C LEU A 157 -0.94 11.43 11.98
N ALA A 158 -0.37 12.46 11.37
CA ALA A 158 -0.83 13.01 10.09
C ALA A 158 0.32 13.10 9.09
N ILE A 159 -0.01 12.97 7.79
CA ILE A 159 0.96 13.21 6.72
C ILE A 159 1.45 14.66 6.81
N GLY A 160 2.78 14.85 6.70
CA GLY A 160 3.41 16.16 6.87
C GLY A 160 3.78 16.50 8.32
N ASP A 161 3.39 15.70 9.33
CA ASP A 161 3.87 15.90 10.70
C ASP A 161 5.40 15.90 10.73
N MET A 162 5.96 16.92 11.38
CA MET A 162 7.41 17.10 11.47
C MET A 162 8.02 16.16 12.48
N LEU A 163 9.17 15.62 12.12
CA LEU A 163 9.92 14.65 12.90
C LEU A 163 11.33 15.17 13.18
N HIS A 164 11.83 14.87 14.38
CA HIS A 164 13.19 15.15 14.80
C HIS A 164 13.82 13.89 15.37
N GLY A 165 15.05 13.59 14.98
CA GLY A 165 15.80 12.44 15.47
C GLY A 165 17.24 12.77 15.79
N LYS A 166 17.88 11.80 16.44
CA LYS A 166 19.32 11.78 16.68
C LYS A 166 19.93 10.74 15.74
N GLY A 167 20.50 11.21 14.60
CA GLY A 167 21.21 10.33 13.67
C GLY A 167 22.56 9.91 14.22
N CYS A 168 22.74 8.62 14.46
CA CYS A 168 23.95 8.01 14.99
C CYS A 168 24.19 6.67 14.29
N GLY A 169 25.39 6.42 13.78
CA GLY A 169 25.75 5.16 13.12
C GLY A 169 26.77 5.30 11.98
N ILE A 170 26.96 6.51 11.44
CA ILE A 170 27.98 6.72 10.41
C ILE A 170 29.38 6.74 11.05
N GLY A 171 30.32 5.98 10.44
CA GLY A 171 31.66 5.81 10.98
C GLY A 171 31.77 4.75 12.08
N LEU A 172 30.69 4.02 12.37
CA LEU A 172 30.71 2.86 13.25
C LEU A 172 31.60 1.76 12.63
N LYS A 173 32.43 1.13 13.48
CA LYS A 173 33.32 0.03 13.11
C LYS A 173 33.29 -1.07 14.18
N ILE A 174 33.55 -2.30 13.76
CA ILE A 174 33.82 -3.43 14.66
C ILE A 174 35.34 -3.54 14.80
N ASP A 175 35.84 -3.54 16.02
CA ASP A 175 37.27 -3.59 16.29
C ASP A 175 37.89 -4.88 15.75
N GLY A 176 39.00 -4.74 15.01
CA GLY A 176 39.69 -5.88 14.39
C GLY A 176 39.12 -6.33 13.04
N TYR A 177 38.06 -5.66 12.52
CA TYR A 177 37.40 -6.00 11.25
C TYR A 177 37.26 -4.79 10.34
N ASP A 178 38.38 -4.16 9.96
CA ASP A 178 38.37 -3.01 9.04
C ASP A 178 37.81 -3.35 7.64
N ASP A 179 37.78 -4.63 7.28
CA ASP A 179 37.23 -5.14 6.02
C ASP A 179 35.71 -5.39 6.08
N VAL A 180 35.05 -5.14 7.20
CA VAL A 180 33.61 -5.21 7.37
C VAL A 180 33.03 -3.80 7.42
N HIS A 181 32.29 -3.45 6.38
CA HIS A 181 31.64 -2.15 6.26
C HIS A 181 30.26 -2.17 6.95
N ILE A 182 30.01 -1.14 7.77
CA ILE A 182 28.74 -0.98 8.49
C ILE A 182 27.90 0.10 7.82
N HIS A 183 26.63 -0.17 7.58
CA HIS A 183 25.69 0.71 6.91
C HIS A 183 24.42 0.92 7.77
N GLY A 184 24.01 2.16 7.94
CA GLY A 184 22.69 2.54 8.40
C GLY A 184 22.10 1.82 9.64
N ILE A 185 22.94 1.40 10.61
CA ILE A 185 22.53 0.80 11.87
C ILE A 185 23.11 1.58 13.06
N ALA A 186 22.33 1.72 14.13
CA ALA A 186 22.76 2.36 15.37
C ALA A 186 23.70 1.43 16.17
N PRO A 187 24.70 2.00 16.90
CA PRO A 187 25.64 1.21 17.69
C PRO A 187 24.96 0.27 18.68
N GLU A 188 23.97 0.77 19.42
CA GLU A 188 23.26 0.02 20.44
C GLU A 188 22.46 -1.17 19.87
N LEU A 189 21.96 -1.04 18.64
CA LEU A 189 21.29 -2.14 17.97
C LEU A 189 22.29 -3.17 17.46
N LEU A 190 23.40 -2.73 16.85
CA LEU A 190 24.44 -3.62 16.34
C LEU A 190 24.97 -4.55 17.45
N GLU A 191 25.23 -4.00 18.64
CA GLU A 191 25.71 -4.77 19.79
C GLU A 191 24.68 -5.78 20.33
N LYS A 192 23.36 -5.52 20.10
CA LYS A 192 22.27 -6.43 20.52
C LYS A 192 21.98 -7.53 19.52
N LEU A 193 22.51 -7.48 18.29
CA LEU A 193 22.22 -8.50 17.27
C LEU A 193 22.77 -9.89 17.59
N GLY A 194 23.64 -10.03 18.60
CA GLY A 194 24.24 -11.31 18.96
C GLY A 194 25.30 -11.81 17.98
N ILE A 195 25.99 -10.87 17.32
CA ILE A 195 27.13 -11.14 16.45
C ILE A 195 28.30 -11.65 17.31
N MET A 196 28.95 -12.73 16.86
CA MET A 196 30.07 -13.36 17.54
C MET A 196 31.36 -13.20 16.72
N ASP A 197 32.42 -12.78 17.40
CA ASP A 197 33.78 -12.76 16.85
C ASP A 197 34.38 -14.18 16.95
N MET A 198 34.59 -14.82 15.82
CA MET A 198 35.18 -16.16 15.72
C MET A 198 36.70 -16.09 15.43
N GLY A 199 37.31 -14.91 15.55
CA GLY A 199 38.75 -14.68 15.34
C GLY A 199 39.07 -14.23 13.91
N GLU A 200 38.70 -14.99 12.89
CA GLU A 200 38.92 -14.63 11.48
C GLU A 200 37.66 -14.10 10.78
N LYS A 201 36.50 -14.41 11.32
CA LYS A 201 35.18 -14.10 10.76
C LYS A 201 34.21 -13.68 11.86
N LEU A 202 33.25 -12.88 11.49
CA LEU A 202 32.07 -12.56 12.29
C LEU A 202 30.94 -13.54 11.95
N GLU A 203 30.41 -14.22 12.94
CA GLU A 203 29.21 -15.03 12.81
C GLU A 203 27.98 -14.18 13.18
N VAL A 204 27.05 -14.02 12.19
CA VAL A 204 25.88 -13.16 12.32
C VAL A 204 24.62 -14.00 12.37
N PRO A 205 23.74 -13.83 13.37
CA PRO A 205 22.43 -14.48 13.38
C PRO A 205 21.57 -13.95 12.24
N VAL A 206 21.03 -14.85 11.42
CA VAL A 206 20.13 -14.52 10.32
C VAL A 206 19.03 -15.57 10.21
N VAL A 207 17.85 -15.17 9.77
CA VAL A 207 16.75 -16.10 9.52
C VAL A 207 17.05 -16.99 8.32
N LYS A 208 17.74 -16.44 7.31
CA LYS A 208 17.99 -17.15 6.05
C LYS A 208 19.21 -16.61 5.31
N GLU A 209 19.92 -17.50 4.65
CA GLU A 209 20.88 -17.15 3.59
C GLU A 209 20.16 -17.11 2.23
N ILE A 210 20.41 -16.06 1.47
CA ILE A 210 19.81 -15.81 0.16
C ILE A 210 20.90 -15.95 -0.91
N PRO A 211 20.80 -16.91 -1.79
CA PRO A 211 21.80 -17.08 -2.86
C PRO A 211 21.74 -15.92 -3.86
N ALA A 212 22.88 -15.58 -4.44
CA ALA A 212 23.01 -14.45 -5.38
C ALA A 212 22.03 -14.52 -6.58
N VAL A 213 21.61 -15.71 -6.99
CA VAL A 213 20.65 -15.89 -8.11
C VAL A 213 19.28 -15.26 -7.83
N LEU A 214 18.93 -15.07 -6.56
CA LEU A 214 17.68 -14.42 -6.16
C LEU A 214 17.83 -12.92 -5.97
N VAL A 215 19.06 -12.40 -5.93
CA VAL A 215 19.30 -10.97 -5.71
C VAL A 215 19.02 -10.22 -7.01
N GLY A 216 18.07 -9.29 -6.96
CA GLY A 216 17.57 -8.53 -8.11
C GLY A 216 18.03 -7.08 -8.11
N GLN A 217 17.08 -6.16 -8.19
CA GLN A 217 17.35 -4.73 -8.24
C GLN A 217 18.21 -4.28 -7.05
N GLY A 218 19.07 -3.30 -7.31
CA GLY A 218 19.98 -2.69 -6.35
C GLY A 218 21.41 -2.68 -6.86
N SER A 219 21.82 -3.63 -7.72
CA SER A 219 23.15 -3.65 -8.35
C SER A 219 23.45 -2.32 -9.06
N GLY A 220 24.68 -1.83 -8.94
CA GLY A 220 25.11 -0.53 -9.46
C GLY A 220 24.73 0.67 -8.60
N GLY A 221 23.89 0.48 -7.58
CA GLY A 221 23.48 1.54 -6.67
C GLY A 221 24.51 1.86 -5.59
N SER A 222 24.35 3.03 -4.95
CA SER A 222 25.17 3.45 -3.80
C SER A 222 25.08 2.45 -2.64
N ALA A 223 26.15 2.32 -1.89
CA ALA A 223 26.19 1.50 -0.67
C ALA A 223 25.17 1.97 0.39
N THR A 224 24.93 3.27 0.49
CA THR A 224 24.10 3.88 1.53
C THR A 224 22.72 4.29 1.06
N TYR A 225 22.43 4.19 -0.23
CA TYR A 225 21.15 4.61 -0.82
C TYR A 225 20.52 3.49 -1.62
N GLY A 226 19.19 3.36 -1.49
CA GLY A 226 18.42 2.28 -2.13
C GLY A 226 18.60 0.92 -1.43
N ASN A 227 17.88 -0.05 -1.90
CA ASN A 227 17.77 -1.38 -1.32
C ASN A 227 18.33 -2.44 -2.27
N TRP A 228 18.71 -3.58 -1.72
CA TRP A 228 18.70 -4.82 -2.46
C TRP A 228 17.28 -5.37 -2.52
N HIS A 229 16.96 -6.11 -3.57
CA HIS A 229 15.69 -6.85 -3.69
C HIS A 229 15.96 -8.35 -3.82
N ILE A 230 15.25 -9.15 -3.03
CA ILE A 230 15.14 -10.60 -3.23
C ILE A 230 14.00 -10.80 -4.22
N GLN A 231 14.28 -11.31 -5.41
CA GLN A 231 13.29 -11.50 -6.47
C GLN A 231 12.19 -12.47 -6.03
N THR A 232 10.93 -12.10 -6.25
CA THR A 232 9.75 -12.90 -5.89
C THR A 232 8.78 -13.06 -7.05
N CYS A 233 9.18 -12.65 -8.25
CA CYS A 233 8.34 -12.70 -9.43
C CYS A 233 8.14 -14.13 -10.00
N TYR A 234 8.95 -15.08 -9.59
CA TYR A 234 8.87 -16.48 -10.07
C TYR A 234 8.42 -17.42 -8.95
N PRO A 235 7.15 -17.91 -8.97
CA PRO A 235 6.58 -18.71 -7.90
C PRO A 235 7.38 -19.94 -7.47
N PRO A 236 8.00 -20.73 -8.37
CA PRO A 236 8.81 -21.89 -7.97
C PRO A 236 10.01 -21.53 -7.08
N ASP A 237 10.60 -20.33 -7.23
CA ASP A 237 11.69 -19.91 -6.35
C ASP A 237 11.18 -19.52 -4.96
N ILE A 238 9.97 -19.01 -4.85
CA ILE A 238 9.34 -18.70 -3.55
C ILE A 238 9.23 -20.00 -2.74
N GLU A 239 8.70 -21.06 -3.33
CA GLU A 239 8.54 -22.37 -2.69
C GLU A 239 9.92 -23.01 -2.39
N LYS A 240 10.79 -23.08 -3.40
CA LYS A 240 12.11 -23.72 -3.29
C LYS A 240 12.97 -23.16 -2.17
N TYR A 241 12.93 -21.83 -1.98
CA TYR A 241 13.75 -21.13 -1.00
C TYR A 241 12.97 -20.70 0.24
N GLY A 242 11.67 -21.00 0.34
CA GLY A 242 10.80 -20.66 1.46
C GLY A 242 10.78 -19.14 1.71
N LEU A 243 10.67 -18.34 0.64
CA LEU A 243 10.71 -16.87 0.76
C LEU A 243 9.47 -16.31 1.43
N ASP A 244 8.37 -17.04 1.37
CA ASP A 244 7.10 -16.71 2.01
C ASP A 244 7.10 -16.87 3.53
N ASP A 245 8.17 -17.43 4.11
CA ASP A 245 8.42 -17.45 5.57
C ASP A 245 9.04 -16.17 6.11
N LEU A 246 9.56 -15.31 5.22
CA LEU A 246 10.24 -14.08 5.61
C LEU A 246 9.26 -13.05 6.17
N ARG A 247 9.73 -12.34 7.22
CA ARG A 247 8.96 -11.32 7.94
C ARG A 247 9.66 -9.96 7.83
N PHE A 248 8.88 -8.91 7.95
CA PHE A 248 9.43 -7.57 8.10
C PHE A 248 10.32 -7.49 9.34
N GLY A 249 11.52 -6.96 9.15
CA GLY A 249 12.52 -6.86 10.20
C GLY A 249 13.45 -8.06 10.35
N ASP A 250 13.24 -9.15 9.62
CA ASP A 250 14.15 -10.30 9.62
C ASP A 250 15.53 -9.90 9.10
N LEU A 251 16.56 -10.48 9.72
CA LEU A 251 17.93 -10.41 9.24
C LEU A 251 18.18 -11.51 8.21
N VAL A 252 18.75 -11.16 7.08
CA VAL A 252 19.14 -12.11 6.02
C VAL A 252 20.58 -11.85 5.56
N LEU A 253 21.27 -12.90 5.12
CA LEU A 253 22.58 -12.79 4.49
C LEU A 253 22.45 -13.03 2.99
N LEU A 254 22.81 -12.05 2.18
CA LEU A 254 22.88 -12.13 0.72
C LEU A 254 24.27 -12.66 0.34
N GLN A 255 24.32 -13.86 -0.23
CA GLN A 255 25.57 -14.52 -0.63
C GLN A 255 26.13 -13.94 -1.93
N ASP A 256 27.45 -13.94 -2.07
CA ASP A 256 28.18 -13.45 -3.25
C ASP A 256 27.80 -12.02 -3.64
N THR A 257 27.53 -11.17 -2.66
CA THR A 257 27.21 -9.76 -2.84
C THR A 257 28.20 -8.86 -2.11
N GLN A 258 28.38 -7.67 -2.63
CA GLN A 258 29.08 -6.59 -1.92
C GLN A 258 28.22 -5.33 -1.85
N THR A 259 28.36 -4.61 -0.75
CA THR A 259 27.77 -3.28 -0.56
C THR A 259 28.78 -2.27 0.00
N ASP A 260 30.05 -2.61 0.02
CA ASP A 260 31.14 -1.81 0.65
C ASP A 260 31.19 -0.36 0.14
N TYR A 261 31.29 -0.17 -1.16
CA TYR A 261 31.33 1.13 -1.83
C TYR A 261 30.24 1.31 -2.89
N GLY A 262 29.45 0.29 -3.14
CA GLY A 262 28.38 0.20 -4.11
C GLY A 262 27.86 -1.22 -4.12
N LYS A 263 26.65 -1.39 -4.68
CA LYS A 263 25.97 -2.70 -4.69
C LYS A 263 26.33 -3.50 -5.94
N GLY A 264 26.83 -4.71 -5.77
CA GLY A 264 27.16 -5.57 -6.89
C GLY A 264 27.36 -7.04 -6.51
N TYR A 265 27.48 -7.89 -7.52
CA TYR A 265 27.91 -9.27 -7.36
C TYR A 265 29.41 -9.29 -7.04
N TYR A 266 29.79 -10.09 -6.06
CA TYR A 266 31.18 -10.38 -5.75
C TYR A 266 31.28 -11.75 -5.12
N LYS A 267 31.89 -12.70 -5.84
CA LYS A 267 32.00 -14.10 -5.36
C LYS A 267 32.77 -14.16 -4.03
N GLY A 268 32.19 -14.84 -3.07
CA GLY A 268 32.72 -14.94 -1.69
C GLY A 268 32.44 -13.71 -0.82
N GLY A 269 31.87 -12.65 -1.38
CA GLY A 269 31.35 -11.54 -0.60
C GLY A 269 30.03 -11.87 0.08
N ALA A 270 29.66 -11.08 1.09
CA ALA A 270 28.39 -11.20 1.78
C ALA A 270 27.87 -9.83 2.22
N THR A 271 26.54 -9.66 2.14
CA THR A 271 25.83 -8.52 2.69
C THR A 271 24.76 -9.01 3.65
N VAL A 272 24.80 -8.55 4.89
CA VAL A 272 23.70 -8.76 5.85
C VAL A 272 22.79 -7.56 5.80
N GLY A 273 21.47 -7.80 5.79
CA GLY A 273 20.49 -6.72 5.77
C GLY A 273 19.19 -7.07 6.46
N VAL A 274 18.36 -6.04 6.60
CA VAL A 274 17.05 -6.07 7.26
C VAL A 274 15.95 -6.04 6.21
N ILE A 275 15.00 -6.96 6.27
CA ILE A 275 13.81 -6.97 5.42
C ILE A 275 12.93 -5.76 5.74
N CYS A 276 12.65 -4.92 4.75
CA CYS A 276 11.95 -3.64 4.93
C CYS A 276 10.72 -3.44 4.02
N SER A 277 10.54 -4.26 2.99
CA SER A 277 9.34 -4.24 2.16
C SER A 277 8.89 -5.63 1.74
N GLY A 278 7.65 -5.75 1.29
CA GLY A 278 7.03 -7.00 0.85
C GLY A 278 7.44 -7.43 -0.57
N PRO A 279 6.83 -8.52 -1.09
CA PRO A 279 7.14 -9.09 -2.39
C PRO A 279 6.68 -8.21 -3.56
N SER A 280 7.10 -8.58 -4.77
CA SER A 280 6.70 -7.98 -6.02
C SER A 280 6.51 -9.03 -7.11
N ASP A 281 5.56 -8.78 -8.02
CA ASP A 281 5.35 -9.57 -9.23
C ASP A 281 6.06 -8.97 -10.46
N ILE A 282 6.84 -7.91 -10.26
CA ILE A 282 7.60 -7.26 -11.34
C ILE A 282 8.98 -7.91 -11.45
N SER A 283 9.43 -8.24 -12.65
CA SER A 283 10.73 -8.88 -12.89
C SER A 283 11.88 -8.10 -12.26
N GLY A 284 12.76 -8.81 -11.57
CA GLY A 284 13.94 -8.25 -10.90
C GLY A 284 13.65 -7.53 -9.58
N LEU A 285 12.37 -7.34 -9.24
CA LEU A 285 11.93 -6.75 -7.97
C LEU A 285 11.46 -7.83 -6.99
N GLY A 286 11.23 -7.44 -5.75
CA GLY A 286 10.75 -8.35 -4.71
C GLY A 286 10.92 -7.76 -3.32
N ILE A 287 11.19 -8.62 -2.36
CA ILE A 287 11.37 -8.26 -0.95
C ILE A 287 12.58 -7.34 -0.82
N GLY A 288 12.36 -6.13 -0.29
CA GLY A 288 13.41 -5.13 -0.09
C GLY A 288 14.27 -5.43 1.14
N VAL A 289 15.58 -5.29 0.98
CA VAL A 289 16.57 -5.52 2.04
C VAL A 289 17.42 -4.25 2.22
N THR A 290 17.35 -3.66 3.40
CA THR A 290 18.24 -2.55 3.80
C THR A 290 19.57 -3.12 4.28
N PRO A 291 20.71 -2.91 3.59
CA PRO A 291 21.99 -3.44 4.03
C PRO A 291 22.44 -2.81 5.35
N ILE A 292 23.05 -3.62 6.21
CA ILE A 292 23.64 -3.18 7.50
C ILE A 292 25.11 -3.56 7.67
N LEU A 293 25.54 -4.70 7.12
CA LEU A 293 26.94 -5.15 7.13
C LEU A 293 27.32 -5.67 5.74
N SER A 294 28.53 -5.43 5.31
CA SER A 294 29.04 -5.98 4.04
C SER A 294 30.54 -6.23 4.11
N THR A 295 30.98 -7.26 3.39
CA THR A 295 32.40 -7.56 3.15
C THR A 295 32.59 -8.31 1.83
N ARG A 296 33.67 -8.00 1.13
CA ARG A 296 34.14 -8.75 -0.06
C ARG A 296 35.08 -9.91 0.30
N PHE A 297 35.58 -9.94 1.53
CA PHE A 297 36.71 -10.77 1.93
C PHE A 297 36.33 -12.02 2.73
N GLY A 298 35.07 -12.45 2.66
CA GLY A 298 34.61 -13.64 3.36
C GLY A 298 34.66 -13.54 4.88
N LYS A 299 34.58 -12.32 5.41
CA LYS A 299 34.66 -12.04 6.87
C LYS A 299 33.29 -12.16 7.57
N LEU A 300 32.21 -12.41 6.85
CA LEU A 300 30.87 -12.65 7.40
C LEU A 300 30.44 -14.07 7.12
N THR A 301 29.86 -14.73 8.12
CA THR A 301 29.21 -16.03 8.01
C THR A 301 27.87 -16.00 8.73
N ALA A 302 26.92 -16.81 8.28
CA ALA A 302 25.60 -16.89 8.88
C ALA A 302 25.53 -17.93 9.99
N ARG A 303 24.85 -17.61 11.08
CA ARG A 303 24.26 -18.58 12.01
C ARG A 303 22.75 -18.52 11.83
N ILE A 304 22.16 -19.63 11.39
CA ILE A 304 20.71 -19.68 11.18
C ILE A 304 19.99 -19.62 12.53
N ASP A 305 19.17 -18.58 12.68
CA ASP A 305 18.35 -18.32 13.86
C ASP A 305 16.99 -17.79 13.43
N SER A 306 15.95 -18.58 13.57
CA SER A 306 14.58 -18.22 13.20
C SER A 306 14.00 -17.02 13.98
N THR A 307 14.73 -16.58 15.01
CA THR A 307 14.34 -15.44 15.84
C THR A 307 15.13 -14.16 15.54
N ALA A 308 16.03 -14.20 14.56
CA ALA A 308 16.87 -13.06 14.17
C ALA A 308 16.04 -11.96 13.47
N ASN A 309 15.32 -11.16 14.26
CA ASN A 309 14.45 -10.08 13.80
C ASN A 309 14.65 -8.82 14.65
N ILE A 310 14.81 -7.66 14.00
CA ILE A 310 15.04 -6.38 14.71
C ILE A 310 13.91 -6.02 15.67
N GLY A 311 12.69 -6.49 15.44
CA GLY A 311 11.55 -6.25 16.33
C GLY A 311 11.78 -6.77 17.74
N ARG A 312 12.49 -7.90 17.90
CA ARG A 312 12.90 -8.44 19.19
C ARG A 312 14.00 -7.59 19.85
N HIS A 313 15.04 -7.27 19.09
CA HIS A 313 16.19 -6.52 19.61
C HIS A 313 15.84 -5.08 20.00
N LEU A 314 14.82 -4.50 19.35
CA LEU A 314 14.28 -3.17 19.64
C LEU A 314 13.15 -3.18 20.67
N GLY A 315 12.70 -4.35 21.14
CA GLY A 315 11.58 -4.48 22.09
C GLY A 315 10.22 -4.08 21.52
N ILE A 316 10.08 -4.07 20.18
CA ILE A 316 8.84 -3.70 19.49
C ILE A 316 7.84 -4.86 19.53
N ARG A 317 8.33 -6.08 19.34
CA ARG A 317 7.49 -7.28 19.25
C ARG A 317 8.20 -8.53 19.75
N MET A 318 7.62 -9.17 20.76
CA MET A 318 8.18 -10.36 21.40
C MET A 318 7.63 -11.67 20.84
N SER A 319 6.39 -11.69 20.30
CA SER A 319 5.75 -12.84 19.68
C SER A 319 5.39 -12.55 18.22
N MET A 320 5.62 -13.51 17.34
CA MET A 320 5.31 -13.40 15.91
C MET A 320 3.91 -13.96 15.63
N LYS A 321 3.20 -13.40 14.63
CA LYS A 321 1.90 -13.93 14.16
C LYS A 321 2.09 -15.29 13.50
N GLU A 322 1.02 -16.09 13.46
CA GLU A 322 0.96 -17.29 12.65
C GLU A 322 1.02 -16.94 11.15
N LYS A 323 1.57 -17.87 10.37
CA LYS A 323 1.71 -17.69 8.91
C LYS A 323 0.32 -17.64 8.26
N PRO A 324 0.02 -16.62 7.47
CA PRO A 324 -1.19 -16.60 6.66
C PRO A 324 -1.13 -17.70 5.59
N ASP A 325 -2.26 -18.26 5.23
CA ASP A 325 -2.33 -19.21 4.11
C ASP A 325 -2.03 -18.49 2.79
N VAL A 326 -0.85 -18.73 2.24
CA VAL A 326 -0.34 -18.05 1.04
C VAL A 326 -0.71 -18.80 -0.25
N GLN A 327 -1.19 -20.05 -0.16
CA GLN A 327 -1.50 -20.84 -1.35
C GLN A 327 -2.52 -20.20 -2.28
N GLU A 328 -3.42 -19.39 -1.75
CA GLU A 328 -4.40 -18.63 -2.55
C GLU A 328 -3.81 -17.50 -3.41
N MET A 329 -2.65 -16.94 -3.04
CA MET A 329 -2.05 -15.82 -3.79
C MET A 329 -1.26 -16.25 -5.02
N LEU A 330 -0.83 -17.50 -5.08
CA LEU A 330 0.05 -18.02 -6.13
C LEU A 330 -0.71 -18.82 -7.20
N THR A 331 -1.96 -19.17 -6.97
CA THR A 331 -2.78 -19.93 -7.92
C THR A 331 -3.35 -19.03 -9.01
N THR A 332 -3.05 -19.35 -10.25
CA THR A 332 -3.84 -18.93 -11.42
C THR A 332 -5.30 -19.28 -11.15
N THR A 333 -6.18 -18.32 -11.43
CA THR A 333 -7.65 -18.43 -11.30
C THR A 333 -8.13 -19.83 -11.69
N LYS A 334 -8.38 -20.67 -10.69
CA LYS A 334 -9.21 -21.86 -10.90
C LYS A 334 -10.62 -21.38 -11.10
N ALA A 335 -11.30 -21.86 -12.13
CA ALA A 335 -12.72 -21.64 -12.28
C ALA A 335 -13.42 -22.03 -10.97
N ILE A 336 -14.07 -21.05 -10.34
CA ILE A 336 -14.77 -21.26 -9.08
C ILE A 336 -15.93 -22.20 -9.39
N LYS A 337 -15.93 -23.39 -8.81
CA LYS A 337 -16.93 -24.42 -9.07
C LYS A 337 -18.24 -24.18 -8.33
N GLU A 338 -18.17 -23.50 -7.18
CA GLU A 338 -19.34 -23.17 -6.35
C GLU A 338 -19.19 -21.76 -5.81
N ARG A 339 -20.22 -20.93 -5.96
CA ARG A 339 -20.26 -19.60 -5.40
C ARG A 339 -20.92 -19.62 -4.01
N PRO A 340 -20.48 -18.78 -3.07
CA PRO A 340 -21.05 -18.74 -1.72
C PRO A 340 -22.47 -18.16 -1.74
N ASP A 341 -23.28 -18.52 -0.75
CA ASP A 341 -24.63 -17.96 -0.55
C ASP A 341 -24.62 -16.67 0.30
N VAL A 342 -23.48 -16.36 0.92
CA VAL A 342 -23.31 -15.20 1.81
C VAL A 342 -22.15 -14.36 1.33
N LEU A 343 -22.38 -13.04 1.25
CA LEU A 343 -21.34 -12.08 0.89
C LEU A 343 -20.24 -12.07 1.94
N LYS A 344 -19.03 -12.38 1.52
CA LYS A 344 -17.81 -12.30 2.31
C LYS A 344 -16.73 -11.54 1.54
N THR A 345 -15.86 -10.87 2.25
CA THR A 345 -14.78 -10.08 1.68
C THR A 345 -13.43 -10.42 2.30
N ASN A 346 -12.35 -10.05 1.61
CA ASN A 346 -10.98 -10.19 2.11
C ASN A 346 -10.54 -8.98 2.96
N LYS A 347 -11.45 -8.27 3.64
CA LYS A 347 -11.18 -7.00 4.33
C LYS A 347 -10.03 -7.08 5.34
N ASP A 348 -9.88 -8.20 6.01
CA ASP A 348 -8.84 -8.39 7.04
C ASP A 348 -7.41 -8.47 6.45
N LYS A 349 -7.29 -8.63 5.13
CA LYS A 349 -6.02 -8.68 4.38
C LYS A 349 -5.71 -7.36 3.66
N LEU A 350 -6.53 -6.33 3.82
CA LEU A 350 -6.33 -5.04 3.16
C LEU A 350 -5.31 -4.18 3.90
N ILE A 351 -4.46 -3.50 3.12
CA ILE A 351 -3.57 -2.48 3.66
C ILE A 351 -4.39 -1.22 3.93
N THR A 352 -4.24 -0.65 5.11
CA THR A 352 -4.83 0.62 5.52
C THR A 352 -3.74 1.67 5.63
N THR A 353 -3.86 2.78 4.90
CA THR A 353 -2.86 3.85 4.86
C THR A 353 -3.51 5.22 4.93
N ALA A 354 -2.77 6.25 5.32
CA ALA A 354 -3.26 7.62 5.31
C ALA A 354 -2.97 8.29 3.96
N VAL A 355 -3.97 9.02 3.46
CA VAL A 355 -3.81 9.94 2.33
C VAL A 355 -4.32 11.31 2.73
N GLN A 356 -3.85 12.39 2.07
CA GLN A 356 -4.12 13.75 2.51
C GLN A 356 -4.37 14.68 1.33
N ALA A 357 -5.31 15.60 1.49
CA ALA A 357 -5.62 16.65 0.55
C ALA A 357 -5.96 17.97 1.29
N VAL A 358 -6.11 19.05 0.56
CA VAL A 358 -6.48 20.36 1.08
C VAL A 358 -7.79 20.84 0.44
N VAL A 359 -8.59 21.56 1.21
CA VAL A 359 -9.80 22.21 0.69
C VAL A 359 -9.39 23.22 -0.37
N GLN A 360 -9.87 23.03 -1.59
CA GLN A 360 -9.50 23.87 -2.73
C GLN A 360 -10.46 25.05 -2.91
N PRO A 361 -10.03 26.15 -3.58
CA PRO A 361 -10.93 27.21 -3.99
C PRO A 361 -11.90 26.72 -5.07
N ALA A 362 -13.07 27.37 -5.17
CA ALA A 362 -14.01 27.06 -6.23
C ALA A 362 -13.39 27.26 -7.61
N GLY A 363 -13.51 26.24 -8.45
CA GLY A 363 -13.16 26.29 -9.86
C GLY A 363 -14.30 26.87 -10.68
N GLY A 364 -14.00 27.78 -11.63
CA GLY A 364 -14.95 28.20 -12.64
C GLY A 364 -14.88 27.28 -13.86
N TYR A 365 -16.00 26.76 -14.31
CA TYR A 365 -16.03 26.02 -15.55
C TYR A 365 -15.77 26.98 -16.73
N GLY A 366 -14.72 26.69 -17.53
CA GLY A 366 -14.35 27.52 -18.69
C GLY A 366 -13.41 28.71 -18.43
N GLY A 367 -12.86 28.86 -17.20
CA GLY A 367 -11.86 29.88 -16.89
C GLY A 367 -12.39 31.32 -17.07
N TRP A 368 -11.66 32.16 -17.83
CA TRP A 368 -12.00 33.57 -18.08
C TRP A 368 -12.98 33.73 -19.25
N GLY A 369 -14.19 33.19 -19.18
CA GLY A 369 -15.11 33.34 -20.29
C GLY A 369 -16.49 32.80 -19.99
N TYR A 370 -17.30 32.78 -21.05
CA TYR A 370 -18.59 32.12 -21.04
C TYR A 370 -18.47 30.81 -21.80
N PRO A 371 -18.49 29.66 -21.13
CA PRO A 371 -18.63 28.38 -21.83
C PRO A 371 -19.94 28.37 -22.62
N VAL A 372 -19.94 27.63 -23.73
CA VAL A 372 -21.07 27.53 -24.63
C VAL A 372 -21.74 26.19 -24.42
N THR A 373 -23.03 26.19 -24.11
CA THR A 373 -23.84 24.99 -23.90
C THR A 373 -24.03 24.22 -25.24
N TYR A 374 -24.51 22.99 -25.18
CA TYR A 374 -24.74 22.14 -26.35
C TYR A 374 -25.64 22.79 -27.43
N ASP A 375 -26.50 23.76 -27.04
CA ASP A 375 -27.42 24.48 -27.91
C ASP A 375 -26.91 25.89 -28.31
N GLY A 376 -25.62 26.15 -28.12
CA GLY A 376 -24.95 27.38 -28.57
C GLY A 376 -25.14 28.60 -27.69
N LYS A 377 -25.65 28.45 -26.45
CA LYS A 377 -25.88 29.58 -25.53
C LYS A 377 -24.68 29.81 -24.65
N PRO A 378 -24.20 31.08 -24.52
CA PRO A 378 -23.19 31.40 -23.52
C PRO A 378 -23.81 31.35 -22.12
N LYS A 379 -23.10 30.73 -21.15
CA LYS A 379 -23.59 30.58 -19.80
C LYS A 379 -22.44 30.79 -18.80
N GLN A 380 -22.69 31.49 -17.71
CA GLN A 380 -21.76 31.50 -16.58
C GLN A 380 -22.21 30.42 -15.60
N LEU A 381 -21.30 29.54 -15.20
CA LEU A 381 -21.62 28.30 -14.50
C LEU A 381 -20.95 28.26 -13.14
N ILE A 382 -21.68 27.69 -12.17
CA ILE A 382 -21.20 27.31 -10.84
C ILE A 382 -21.34 25.79 -10.72
N GLY A 383 -20.30 25.09 -10.33
CA GLY A 383 -20.43 23.63 -10.21
C GLY A 383 -19.31 22.96 -9.45
N MET A 384 -18.10 23.09 -9.93
CA MET A 384 -16.89 22.57 -9.29
C MET A 384 -16.56 23.48 -8.10
N ALA A 385 -17.09 23.11 -6.94
CA ALA A 385 -17.11 23.99 -5.76
C ALA A 385 -16.12 23.50 -4.68
N SER A 386 -15.54 24.43 -3.97
CA SER A 386 -14.63 24.19 -2.85
C SER A 386 -15.35 23.68 -1.60
N ILE A 387 -16.22 24.55 -1.05
CA ILE A 387 -17.14 24.26 0.06
C ILE A 387 -18.53 24.60 -0.44
N ASN A 388 -19.38 23.61 -0.60
CA ASN A 388 -20.75 23.79 -1.01
C ASN A 388 -21.66 23.84 0.24
N TYR A 389 -22.16 25.02 0.57
CA TYR A 389 -23.04 25.22 1.71
C TYR A 389 -24.50 24.81 1.44
N THR A 390 -24.85 24.52 0.17
CA THR A 390 -26.23 24.32 -0.27
C THR A 390 -26.50 22.89 -0.69
N VAL A 391 -25.60 22.29 -1.46
CA VAL A 391 -25.76 20.95 -2.03
C VAL A 391 -24.95 19.94 -1.25
N SER A 392 -25.60 18.85 -0.84
CA SER A 392 -24.98 17.78 -0.05
C SER A 392 -25.29 16.40 -0.63
N LEU A 393 -24.53 15.41 -0.23
CA LEU A 393 -24.74 14.02 -0.62
C LEU A 393 -26.20 13.59 -0.36
N GLY A 394 -26.83 12.98 -1.37
CA GLY A 394 -28.25 12.60 -1.36
C GLY A 394 -29.22 13.69 -1.80
N ASP A 395 -28.74 14.88 -2.18
CA ASP A 395 -29.54 15.93 -2.81
C ASP A 395 -29.69 15.68 -4.33
N PRO A 396 -30.68 16.31 -5.00
CA PRO A 396 -30.86 16.15 -6.45
C PRO A 396 -29.59 16.52 -7.22
N ALA A 397 -29.25 15.72 -8.22
CA ALA A 397 -28.13 16.00 -9.13
C ALA A 397 -28.49 17.05 -10.20
N TYR A 398 -29.75 17.50 -10.25
CA TYR A 398 -30.31 18.42 -11.25
C TYR A 398 -31.20 19.49 -10.60
N GLY A 399 -31.38 20.62 -11.29
CA GLY A 399 -32.32 21.67 -10.91
C GLY A 399 -31.69 22.88 -10.20
N TRP A 400 -30.40 22.91 -10.04
CA TRP A 400 -29.67 24.02 -9.42
C TRP A 400 -29.47 25.17 -10.42
N ALA A 401 -29.76 26.38 -10.00
CA ALA A 401 -29.69 27.55 -10.88
C ALA A 401 -28.24 27.84 -11.30
N SER A 402 -28.02 28.00 -12.62
CA SER A 402 -26.69 28.18 -13.24
C SER A 402 -25.64 27.15 -12.86
N ALA A 403 -26.06 25.99 -12.38
CA ALA A 403 -25.15 24.90 -12.02
C ALA A 403 -24.79 24.03 -13.23
N ASP A 404 -23.56 23.56 -13.23
CA ASP A 404 -23.04 22.60 -14.19
C ASP A 404 -21.99 21.74 -13.45
N HIS A 405 -22.05 20.41 -13.55
CA HIS A 405 -21.20 19.47 -12.80
C HIS A 405 -21.21 19.74 -11.29
N VAL A 406 -22.37 20.09 -10.70
CA VAL A 406 -22.42 20.51 -9.28
C VAL A 406 -21.90 19.39 -8.37
N GLU A 407 -20.91 19.75 -7.57
CA GLU A 407 -20.28 18.87 -6.58
C GLU A 407 -20.90 19.07 -5.19
N PRO A 408 -21.12 18.00 -4.41
CA PRO A 408 -21.64 18.12 -3.06
C PRO A 408 -20.55 18.43 -2.03
N ASP A 409 -20.97 19.03 -0.94
CA ASP A 409 -20.24 19.17 0.31
C ASP A 409 -18.87 19.87 0.17
N VAL A 410 -17.75 19.14 0.23
CA VAL A 410 -16.40 19.75 0.26
C VAL A 410 -15.50 19.10 -0.79
N THR A 411 -15.02 19.94 -1.69
CA THR A 411 -14.04 19.53 -2.70
C THR A 411 -12.62 19.76 -2.17
N VAL A 412 -11.80 18.72 -2.25
CA VAL A 412 -10.40 18.73 -1.80
C VAL A 412 -9.49 18.28 -2.93
N GLN A 413 -8.25 18.72 -2.90
CA GLN A 413 -7.24 18.40 -3.91
C GLN A 413 -5.93 18.03 -3.22
N GLY A 414 -5.16 17.10 -3.78
CA GLY A 414 -3.76 16.95 -3.40
C GLY A 414 -3.01 18.26 -3.66
N ARG A 415 -2.26 18.78 -2.70
CA ARG A 415 -1.67 20.13 -2.61
C ARG A 415 -1.26 20.77 -3.94
N ASP A 416 -0.87 19.99 -4.94
CA ASP A 416 -0.70 20.37 -6.34
C ASP A 416 -0.94 19.16 -7.23
N ARG A 417 -1.29 19.40 -8.52
CA ARG A 417 -1.67 18.33 -9.48
C ARG A 417 -0.58 17.32 -9.80
N GLU A 418 0.67 17.67 -9.62
CA GLU A 418 1.82 16.82 -9.94
C GLU A 418 2.39 16.17 -8.67
N SER A 419 1.84 16.48 -7.51
CA SER A 419 2.36 16.01 -6.23
C SER A 419 1.99 14.54 -5.95
N PRO A 420 2.78 13.83 -5.15
CA PRO A 420 2.42 12.52 -4.63
C PRO A 420 1.12 12.53 -3.80
N TYR A 421 0.75 13.67 -3.22
CA TYR A 421 -0.51 13.84 -2.47
C TYR A 421 -1.73 13.67 -3.38
N GLU A 422 -1.72 14.30 -4.56
CA GLU A 422 -2.79 14.17 -5.56
C GLU A 422 -2.94 12.72 -6.02
N CYS A 423 -1.84 12.09 -6.38
CA CYS A 423 -1.83 10.69 -6.78
C CYS A 423 -2.34 9.75 -5.69
N ALA A 424 -1.95 10.01 -4.43
CA ALA A 424 -2.33 9.18 -3.31
C ALA A 424 -3.83 9.23 -3.05
N ILE A 425 -4.43 10.43 -2.95
CA ILE A 425 -5.87 10.52 -2.68
C ILE A 425 -6.69 9.98 -3.86
N ALA A 426 -6.29 10.32 -5.11
CA ALA A 426 -6.98 9.85 -6.31
C ALA A 426 -7.08 8.32 -6.42
N ILE A 427 -6.04 7.61 -6.02
CA ILE A 427 -5.95 6.16 -6.22
C ILE A 427 -6.36 5.36 -4.97
N LEU A 428 -5.99 5.82 -3.78
CA LEU A 428 -6.11 5.03 -2.57
C LEU A 428 -7.37 5.33 -1.77
N ALA A 429 -7.91 6.57 -1.83
CA ALA A 429 -9.16 6.88 -1.14
C ALA A 429 -10.34 6.14 -1.80
N CYS A 430 -11.18 5.53 -0.97
CA CYS A 430 -12.34 4.75 -1.37
C CYS A 430 -13.61 5.35 -0.75
N ILE A 431 -14.71 5.35 -1.50
CA ILE A 431 -16.00 5.85 -1.05
C ILE A 431 -16.41 5.10 0.23
N GLY A 432 -16.72 5.87 1.29
CA GLY A 432 -17.01 5.35 2.62
C GLY A 432 -15.81 5.31 3.57
N ASN A 433 -14.60 5.68 3.13
CA ASN A 433 -13.48 5.83 4.06
C ASN A 433 -13.69 7.01 5.00
N GLU A 434 -13.27 6.85 6.25
CA GLU A 434 -13.26 7.91 7.24
C GLU A 434 -12.35 9.07 6.80
N ALA A 435 -12.88 10.30 6.85
CA ALA A 435 -12.15 11.53 6.59
C ALA A 435 -12.09 12.37 7.87
N ARG A 436 -10.93 12.94 8.16
CA ARG A 436 -10.72 13.77 9.35
C ARG A 436 -10.09 15.11 8.98
N VAL A 437 -10.64 16.20 9.49
CA VAL A 437 -10.00 17.51 9.41
C VAL A 437 -8.78 17.54 10.33
N VAL A 438 -7.60 17.88 9.82
CA VAL A 438 -6.35 17.87 10.59
C VAL A 438 -5.76 19.28 10.81
N SER A 439 -6.36 20.32 10.22
CA SER A 439 -5.97 21.73 10.43
C SER A 439 -7.19 22.64 10.55
N GLY A 440 -6.98 23.93 10.89
CA GLY A 440 -8.02 24.94 10.98
C GLY A 440 -8.95 24.80 12.19
N GLU A 441 -10.05 25.56 12.17
CA GLU A 441 -11.02 25.61 13.29
C GLU A 441 -11.77 24.30 13.46
N ALA A 442 -12.00 23.57 12.36
CA ALA A 442 -12.70 22.30 12.36
C ALA A 442 -11.79 21.10 12.70
N ALA A 443 -10.53 21.31 13.09
CA ALA A 443 -9.57 20.24 13.35
C ALA A 443 -10.09 19.19 14.35
N GLY A 444 -10.01 17.92 13.96
CA GLY A 444 -10.52 16.77 14.71
C GLY A 444 -11.93 16.36 14.33
N ALA A 445 -12.64 17.11 13.50
CA ALA A 445 -13.95 16.71 13.00
C ALA A 445 -13.84 15.55 12.01
N GLU A 446 -14.84 14.66 12.01
CA GLU A 446 -14.90 13.44 11.22
C GLU A 446 -16.02 13.53 10.17
N GLY A 447 -15.77 12.89 9.04
CA GLY A 447 -16.66 12.78 7.89
C GLY A 447 -16.31 11.57 7.03
N TYR A 448 -16.69 11.59 5.75
CA TYR A 448 -16.46 10.50 4.81
C TYR A 448 -15.94 11.01 3.48
N TYR A 449 -15.04 10.23 2.87
CA TYR A 449 -14.72 10.37 1.46
C TYR A 449 -15.88 9.82 0.64
N ILE A 450 -16.39 10.60 -0.33
CA ILE A 450 -17.65 10.29 -1.03
C ILE A 450 -17.50 10.16 -2.55
N GLY A 451 -16.32 10.38 -3.10
CA GLY A 451 -16.05 10.17 -4.53
C GLY A 451 -14.99 11.10 -5.11
N ARG A 452 -14.80 11.00 -6.43
CA ARG A 452 -13.85 11.82 -7.19
C ARG A 452 -14.44 12.22 -8.53
N HIS A 453 -14.44 13.49 -8.81
CA HIS A 453 -14.68 14.07 -10.12
C HIS A 453 -13.39 14.19 -10.94
N ALA A 454 -13.48 14.23 -12.26
CA ALA A 454 -12.33 14.33 -13.15
C ALA A 454 -11.46 15.56 -12.88
N GLY A 455 -10.20 15.44 -13.19
CA GLY A 455 -9.21 16.49 -12.88
C GLY A 455 -8.50 16.25 -11.56
N SER A 456 -8.89 16.90 -10.50
CA SER A 456 -8.28 16.76 -9.17
C SER A 456 -9.28 17.00 -8.04
N ASP A 457 -10.56 16.79 -8.29
CA ASP A 457 -11.62 17.14 -7.37
C ASP A 457 -12.07 15.91 -6.60
N ASP A 458 -11.46 15.66 -5.45
CA ASP A 458 -11.88 14.64 -4.50
C ASP A 458 -12.95 15.20 -3.57
N LEU A 459 -13.96 14.41 -3.24
CA LEU A 459 -15.16 14.86 -2.54
C LEU A 459 -15.23 14.26 -1.14
N CYS A 460 -15.46 15.11 -0.13
CA CYS A 460 -15.61 14.70 1.26
C CYS A 460 -16.90 15.30 1.84
N TRP A 461 -17.68 14.44 2.50
CA TRP A 461 -18.83 14.87 3.28
C TRP A 461 -18.44 15.13 4.74
N PHE A 462 -18.97 16.23 5.29
CA PHE A 462 -18.92 16.55 6.72
C PHE A 462 -20.29 17.03 7.21
N PRO A 463 -20.59 16.89 8.52
CA PRO A 463 -21.78 17.50 9.11
C PRO A 463 -21.82 19.01 8.87
N LYS A 464 -23.01 19.58 8.64
CA LYS A 464 -23.20 21.02 8.33
C LYS A 464 -22.46 21.95 9.31
N LYS A 465 -22.48 21.64 10.61
CA LYS A 465 -21.76 22.41 11.65
C LYS A 465 -20.23 22.38 11.49
N VAL A 466 -19.69 21.40 10.78
CA VAL A 466 -18.26 21.30 10.46
C VAL A 466 -17.96 22.10 9.20
N ILE A 467 -18.82 21.98 8.18
CA ILE A 467 -18.71 22.74 6.92
C ILE A 467 -18.65 24.26 7.19
N GLU A 468 -19.44 24.77 8.13
CA GLU A 468 -19.44 26.20 8.54
C GLU A 468 -18.11 26.69 9.17
N LYS A 469 -17.24 25.74 9.60
CA LYS A 469 -15.95 26.03 10.24
C LYS A 469 -14.76 25.74 9.33
N LEU A 470 -14.99 25.09 8.20
CA LEU A 470 -13.94 24.81 7.24
C LEU A 470 -13.54 26.08 6.49
N ALA A 471 -12.26 26.18 6.19
CA ALA A 471 -11.68 27.22 5.35
C ALA A 471 -10.88 26.63 4.20
N LEU A 472 -10.65 27.43 3.16
CA LEU A 472 -9.75 27.06 2.06
C LEU A 472 -8.35 26.73 2.61
N ASN A 473 -7.71 25.71 2.05
CA ASN A 473 -6.43 25.16 2.48
C ASN A 473 -6.46 24.39 3.81
N ASP A 474 -7.62 24.24 4.45
CA ASP A 474 -7.73 23.27 5.54
C ASP A 474 -7.38 21.88 5.03
N THR A 475 -6.64 21.14 5.84
CA THR A 475 -6.13 19.82 5.47
C THR A 475 -7.07 18.72 5.94
N ILE A 476 -7.42 17.84 5.02
CA ILE A 476 -8.24 16.65 5.24
C ILE A 476 -7.34 15.40 5.10
N GLN A 477 -7.38 14.52 6.08
CA GLN A 477 -6.72 13.22 6.03
C GLN A 477 -7.76 12.11 5.95
N VAL A 478 -7.61 11.23 4.97
CA VAL A 478 -8.48 10.06 4.76
C VAL A 478 -7.75 8.80 5.19
N LYS A 479 -8.39 7.98 6.01
CA LYS A 479 -7.92 6.65 6.39
C LYS A 479 -8.29 5.67 5.28
N ALA A 480 -7.45 5.62 4.24
CA ALA A 480 -7.72 4.91 3.00
C ALA A 480 -7.61 3.39 3.17
N GLN A 481 -8.71 2.68 2.88
CA GLN A 481 -8.79 1.23 2.84
C GLN A 481 -9.82 0.81 1.78
N GLY A 482 -9.46 -0.13 0.91
CA GLY A 482 -10.37 -0.64 -0.11
C GLY A 482 -9.68 -1.06 -1.41
N VAL A 483 -8.49 -0.56 -1.69
CA VAL A 483 -7.72 -1.03 -2.85
C VAL A 483 -7.31 -2.48 -2.63
N GLY A 484 -7.71 -3.37 -3.56
CA GLY A 484 -7.54 -4.81 -3.44
C GLY A 484 -8.69 -5.54 -2.78
N LEU A 485 -9.78 -4.83 -2.44
CA LEU A 485 -11.00 -5.43 -1.94
C LEU A 485 -11.55 -6.41 -2.98
N LYS A 486 -11.93 -7.60 -2.52
CA LYS A 486 -12.55 -8.67 -3.31
C LYS A 486 -13.73 -9.24 -2.58
N ILE A 487 -14.71 -9.68 -3.35
CA ILE A 487 -15.81 -10.51 -2.85
C ILE A 487 -15.38 -11.96 -3.05
N GLU A 488 -15.32 -12.71 -1.95
CA GLU A 488 -14.91 -14.13 -1.97
C GLU A 488 -15.90 -14.95 -2.81
N GLY A 489 -15.34 -15.75 -3.71
CA GLY A 489 -16.14 -16.51 -4.68
C GLY A 489 -16.61 -15.71 -5.91
N PHE A 490 -16.24 -14.42 -6.01
CA PHE A 490 -16.55 -13.54 -7.14
C PHE A 490 -15.31 -12.77 -7.61
N GLU A 491 -14.19 -13.48 -7.82
CA GLU A 491 -12.92 -12.88 -8.26
C GLU A 491 -12.99 -12.30 -9.67
N ASP A 492 -14.03 -12.64 -10.43
CA ASP A 492 -14.39 -12.09 -11.75
C ASP A 492 -15.19 -10.78 -11.65
N VAL A 493 -15.48 -10.30 -10.45
CA VAL A 493 -16.03 -8.98 -10.19
C VAL A 493 -14.91 -8.02 -9.79
N ARG A 494 -14.74 -6.95 -10.56
CA ARG A 494 -13.90 -5.83 -10.15
C ARG A 494 -14.61 -5.05 -9.06
N VAL A 495 -13.98 -4.94 -7.89
CA VAL A 495 -14.36 -3.97 -6.86
C VAL A 495 -13.40 -2.79 -6.95
N ASN A 496 -13.93 -1.58 -7.03
CA ASN A 496 -13.16 -0.35 -7.20
C ASN A 496 -13.72 0.76 -6.31
N LYS A 497 -12.84 1.58 -5.74
CA LYS A 497 -13.20 2.77 -4.95
C LYS A 497 -14.28 2.57 -3.87
N LEU A 498 -14.42 1.40 -3.30
CA LEU A 498 -15.33 1.10 -2.19
C LEU A 498 -14.55 0.73 -0.94
N SER A 499 -14.96 1.30 0.21
CA SER A 499 -14.55 0.78 1.50
C SER A 499 -15.21 -0.58 1.77
N PRO A 500 -14.59 -1.48 2.55
CA PRO A 500 -15.21 -2.75 2.93
C PRO A 500 -16.56 -2.57 3.63
N GLU A 501 -16.63 -1.61 4.53
CA GLU A 501 -17.84 -1.32 5.31
C GLU A 501 -18.98 -0.83 4.41
N LEU A 502 -18.70 0.03 3.44
CA LEU A 502 -19.72 0.48 2.50
C LEU A 502 -20.22 -0.68 1.65
N LEU A 503 -19.32 -1.51 1.10
CA LEU A 503 -19.70 -2.68 0.30
C LEU A 503 -20.63 -3.61 1.07
N GLU A 504 -20.32 -3.90 2.34
CA GLU A 504 -21.13 -4.75 3.22
C GLU A 504 -22.52 -4.14 3.52
N ASN A 505 -22.63 -2.80 3.53
CA ASN A 505 -23.87 -2.08 3.82
C ASN A 505 -24.76 -1.80 2.57
N MET A 506 -24.25 -2.04 1.35
CA MET A 506 -24.99 -1.75 0.11
C MET A 506 -26.23 -2.63 -0.11
N GLY A 507 -26.46 -3.63 0.70
CA GLY A 507 -27.60 -4.53 0.57
C GLY A 507 -27.53 -5.46 -0.65
N ILE A 508 -26.32 -5.79 -1.06
CA ILE A 508 -26.03 -6.78 -2.12
C ILE A 508 -26.42 -8.16 -1.58
N THR A 509 -27.15 -8.93 -2.39
CA THR A 509 -27.49 -10.33 -2.11
C THR A 509 -26.87 -11.26 -3.16
N ILE A 510 -26.79 -12.55 -2.84
CA ILE A 510 -26.37 -13.57 -3.81
C ILE A 510 -27.60 -14.41 -4.13
N GLU A 511 -27.99 -14.48 -5.39
CA GLU A 511 -29.13 -15.25 -5.87
C GLU A 511 -28.71 -16.01 -7.14
N ASP A 512 -28.94 -17.32 -7.18
CA ASP A 512 -28.59 -18.18 -8.31
C ASP A 512 -27.12 -18.04 -8.77
N GLY A 513 -26.18 -17.84 -7.82
CA GLY A 513 -24.76 -17.65 -8.12
C GLY A 513 -24.41 -16.30 -8.75
N GLN A 514 -25.30 -15.32 -8.71
CA GLN A 514 -25.06 -13.95 -9.19
C GLN A 514 -25.10 -12.96 -8.02
N LEU A 515 -24.33 -11.88 -8.13
CA LEU A 515 -24.47 -10.73 -7.24
C LEU A 515 -25.68 -9.89 -7.67
N VAL A 516 -26.67 -9.77 -6.79
CA VAL A 516 -27.82 -8.89 -7.01
C VAL A 516 -27.58 -7.56 -6.34
N VAL A 517 -27.32 -6.53 -7.14
CA VAL A 517 -26.94 -5.20 -6.66
C VAL A 517 -28.14 -4.24 -6.73
N PRO A 518 -28.51 -3.57 -5.63
CA PRO A 518 -29.54 -2.53 -5.67
C PRO A 518 -29.03 -1.31 -6.42
N VAL A 519 -29.86 -0.77 -7.33
CA VAL A 519 -29.56 0.45 -8.11
C VAL A 519 -30.82 1.31 -8.27
N VAL A 520 -30.65 2.64 -8.37
CA VAL A 520 -31.80 3.55 -8.57
C VAL A 520 -32.35 3.44 -9.98
N LEU A 521 -31.46 3.32 -10.97
CA LEU A 521 -31.81 3.15 -12.38
C LEU A 521 -30.71 2.44 -13.16
N GLU A 522 -31.05 2.03 -14.40
CA GLU A 522 -30.13 1.45 -15.37
C GLU A 522 -30.04 2.34 -16.60
N VAL A 523 -28.84 2.50 -17.12
CA VAL A 523 -28.57 3.18 -18.39
C VAL A 523 -27.80 2.27 -19.34
N ASP A 524 -27.92 2.51 -20.64
CA ASP A 524 -27.10 1.82 -21.64
C ASP A 524 -25.76 2.52 -21.85
N GLY A 525 -24.71 1.74 -22.11
CA GLY A 525 -23.35 2.23 -22.37
C GLY A 525 -23.25 3.23 -23.53
N TYR A 526 -24.17 3.21 -24.47
CA TYR A 526 -24.14 4.15 -25.62
C TYR A 526 -24.46 5.61 -25.24
N ILE A 527 -25.08 5.86 -24.08
CA ILE A 527 -25.31 7.22 -23.58
C ILE A 527 -24.23 7.73 -22.67
N MET A 528 -23.18 6.96 -22.45
CA MET A 528 -22.03 7.42 -21.69
C MET A 528 -21.20 8.40 -22.53
N GLY A 529 -20.69 9.44 -21.90
CA GLY A 529 -19.99 10.55 -22.53
C GLY A 529 -18.55 10.70 -22.06
N SER A 530 -18.24 11.86 -21.46
CA SER A 530 -16.90 12.17 -20.95
C SER A 530 -16.37 11.06 -20.04
N GLY A 531 -15.11 10.69 -20.20
CA GLY A 531 -14.48 9.59 -19.48
C GLY A 531 -14.51 8.22 -20.19
N ILE A 532 -15.24 8.06 -21.32
CA ILE A 532 -15.20 6.82 -22.12
C ILE A 532 -13.79 6.58 -22.67
N GLY A 533 -13.36 5.32 -22.70
CA GLY A 533 -12.01 4.96 -23.14
C GLY A 533 -10.89 5.35 -22.17
N GLY A 534 -11.20 5.91 -21.02
CA GLY A 534 -10.22 6.24 -19.96
C GLY A 534 -9.53 4.98 -19.42
N PRO A 535 -8.18 4.96 -19.36
CA PRO A 535 -7.46 3.77 -18.91
C PRO A 535 -7.41 3.63 -17.38
N THR A 536 -7.75 4.69 -16.64
CA THR A 536 -7.63 4.76 -15.17
C THR A 536 -8.99 5.01 -14.55
N ILE A 537 -9.66 3.93 -14.19
CA ILE A 537 -11.01 3.96 -13.60
C ILE A 537 -11.05 4.60 -12.22
N GLU A 538 -9.94 4.58 -11.50
CA GLU A 538 -9.84 5.15 -10.14
C GLU A 538 -9.64 6.66 -10.13
N ALA A 539 -9.06 7.22 -11.19
CA ALA A 539 -8.60 8.61 -11.21
C ALA A 539 -9.59 9.60 -11.82
N VAL A 540 -10.63 9.13 -12.48
CA VAL A 540 -11.63 9.96 -13.15
C VAL A 540 -13.02 9.35 -13.00
N ASP A 541 -14.04 10.15 -13.18
CA ASP A 541 -15.43 9.71 -13.24
C ASP A 541 -15.88 9.39 -14.69
N TYR A 542 -17.16 9.23 -14.89
CA TYR A 542 -17.74 8.77 -16.14
C TYR A 542 -19.14 9.35 -16.35
N ASP A 543 -19.30 10.29 -17.25
CA ASP A 543 -20.52 11.06 -17.40
C ASP A 543 -21.63 10.31 -18.14
N ILE A 544 -22.84 10.43 -17.65
CA ILE A 544 -24.06 10.11 -18.39
C ILE A 544 -24.44 11.36 -19.21
N GLN A 545 -24.48 11.27 -20.54
CA GLN A 545 -24.84 12.40 -21.37
C GLN A 545 -26.29 12.85 -21.14
N THR A 546 -26.52 14.15 -20.95
CA THR A 546 -27.80 14.73 -20.59
C THR A 546 -28.29 15.78 -21.58
N THR A 547 -27.59 15.99 -22.65
CA THR A 547 -27.90 17.01 -23.66
C THR A 547 -29.05 16.62 -24.60
N ASP A 548 -29.41 15.34 -24.69
CA ASP A 548 -30.58 14.87 -25.45
C ASP A 548 -31.79 14.73 -24.51
N PRO A 549 -32.87 15.57 -24.69
CA PRO A 549 -34.07 15.49 -23.87
C PRO A 549 -34.77 14.14 -23.89
N HIS A 550 -34.75 13.43 -25.03
CA HIS A 550 -35.38 12.11 -25.16
C HIS A 550 -34.65 11.05 -24.30
N ILE A 551 -33.32 11.12 -24.23
CA ILE A 551 -32.52 10.24 -23.39
C ILE A 551 -32.81 10.53 -21.90
N VAL A 552 -32.88 11.81 -21.55
CA VAL A 552 -33.20 12.25 -20.20
C VAL A 552 -34.56 11.73 -19.72
N GLU A 553 -35.58 11.81 -20.62
CA GLU A 553 -36.91 11.30 -20.32
C GLU A 553 -36.94 9.77 -20.27
N LYS A 554 -36.37 9.12 -21.31
CA LYS A 554 -36.32 7.65 -21.43
C LYS A 554 -35.77 6.96 -20.18
N TYR A 555 -34.68 7.48 -19.62
CA TYR A 555 -34.02 6.90 -18.46
C TYR A 555 -34.42 7.56 -17.14
N GLY A 556 -35.25 8.61 -17.15
CA GLY A 556 -35.68 9.31 -15.93
C GLY A 556 -34.56 10.01 -15.19
N LEU A 557 -33.55 10.51 -15.92
CA LEU A 557 -32.29 11.04 -15.36
C LEU A 557 -32.49 12.22 -14.42
N LYS A 558 -33.57 12.99 -14.56
CA LYS A 558 -33.92 14.11 -13.64
C LYS A 558 -34.18 13.67 -12.21
N LYS A 559 -34.38 12.36 -11.95
CA LYS A 559 -34.61 11.81 -10.62
C LYS A 559 -33.34 11.45 -9.89
N LEU A 560 -32.17 11.48 -10.56
CA LEU A 560 -30.90 11.17 -9.96
C LEU A 560 -30.54 12.13 -8.82
N ARG A 561 -29.97 11.55 -7.78
CA ARG A 561 -29.41 12.24 -6.63
C ARG A 561 -27.92 11.91 -6.50
N LEU A 562 -27.19 12.82 -5.91
CA LEU A 562 -25.79 12.59 -5.56
C LEU A 562 -25.69 11.40 -4.59
N GLY A 563 -24.82 10.46 -4.87
CA GLY A 563 -24.69 9.20 -4.13
C GLY A 563 -25.55 8.04 -4.62
N ASP A 564 -26.44 8.25 -5.60
CA ASP A 564 -27.26 7.16 -6.17
C ASP A 564 -26.38 6.13 -6.89
N LEU A 565 -26.71 4.85 -6.69
CA LEU A 565 -26.12 3.75 -7.46
C LEU A 565 -26.82 3.60 -8.81
N VAL A 566 -26.06 3.59 -9.88
CA VAL A 566 -26.54 3.47 -11.27
C VAL A 566 -25.86 2.28 -11.93
N ALA A 567 -26.63 1.45 -12.62
CA ALA A 567 -26.08 0.39 -13.46
C ALA A 567 -25.88 0.88 -14.90
N ILE A 568 -24.71 0.63 -15.45
CA ILE A 568 -24.38 0.84 -16.87
C ILE A 568 -24.39 -0.52 -17.54
N ARG A 569 -25.35 -0.72 -18.45
CA ARG A 569 -25.53 -1.97 -19.21
C ARG A 569 -24.64 -1.99 -20.43
N ASN A 570 -24.23 -3.20 -20.86
CA ASN A 570 -23.33 -3.38 -22.00
C ASN A 570 -22.01 -2.61 -21.86
N HIS A 571 -21.53 -2.53 -20.63
CA HIS A 571 -20.32 -1.79 -20.29
C HIS A 571 -19.44 -2.59 -19.33
N TYR A 572 -18.14 -2.62 -19.61
CA TYR A 572 -17.13 -3.31 -18.80
C TYR A 572 -16.01 -2.35 -18.44
N ASP A 573 -15.70 -2.30 -17.15
CA ASP A 573 -14.76 -1.35 -16.56
C ASP A 573 -13.78 -2.08 -15.61
N PHE A 574 -13.10 -3.10 -16.12
CA PHE A 574 -12.15 -3.89 -15.33
C PHE A 574 -10.71 -3.36 -15.43
N TYR A 575 -10.24 -3.09 -16.67
CA TYR A 575 -8.90 -2.55 -16.94
C TYR A 575 -8.95 -1.23 -17.72
N GLY A 576 -10.12 -0.69 -17.97
CA GLY A 576 -10.40 0.51 -18.71
C GLY A 576 -11.82 0.48 -19.24
N ARG A 577 -12.34 1.63 -19.64
CA ARG A 577 -13.76 1.87 -19.94
C ARG A 577 -14.12 1.57 -21.35
N GLY A 578 -15.03 0.65 -21.58
CA GLY A 578 -15.48 0.32 -22.92
C GLY A 578 -16.78 -0.47 -22.97
N ARG A 579 -17.36 -0.50 -24.18
CA ARG A 579 -18.54 -1.32 -24.44
C ARG A 579 -18.18 -2.80 -24.43
N TYR A 580 -18.97 -3.57 -23.69
CA TYR A 580 -18.96 -5.03 -23.76
C TYR A 580 -20.40 -5.53 -23.57
N GLU A 581 -20.95 -6.21 -24.58
CA GLU A 581 -22.34 -6.65 -24.58
C GLU A 581 -22.65 -7.63 -23.46
N GLY A 582 -23.74 -7.37 -22.71
CA GLY A 582 -24.16 -8.15 -21.57
C GLY A 582 -23.36 -7.91 -20.26
N ALA A 583 -22.22 -7.22 -20.31
CA ALA A 583 -21.50 -6.82 -19.11
C ALA A 583 -22.26 -5.73 -18.35
N VAL A 584 -21.96 -5.62 -17.04
CA VAL A 584 -22.59 -4.63 -16.15
C VAL A 584 -21.52 -3.94 -15.33
N THR A 585 -21.56 -2.60 -15.32
CA THR A 585 -20.81 -1.76 -14.39
C THR A 585 -21.78 -1.02 -13.48
N ILE A 586 -21.49 -0.98 -12.18
CA ILE A 586 -22.22 -0.17 -11.19
C ILE A 586 -21.38 1.05 -10.87
N GLY A 587 -21.98 2.24 -10.93
CA GLY A 587 -21.34 3.50 -10.58
C GLY A 587 -22.10 4.26 -9.48
N VAL A 588 -21.41 5.10 -8.74
CA VAL A 588 -21.96 6.04 -7.76
C VAL A 588 -22.02 7.43 -8.40
N CYS A 589 -23.17 8.08 -8.40
CA CYS A 589 -23.35 9.43 -8.90
C CYS A 589 -22.67 10.43 -7.95
N ILE A 590 -21.60 11.11 -8.44
CA ILE A 590 -20.74 11.96 -7.58
C ILE A 590 -20.85 13.44 -7.89
N HIS A 591 -21.28 13.82 -9.07
CA HIS A 591 -21.61 15.20 -9.44
C HIS A 591 -22.87 15.27 -10.30
N GLY A 592 -23.36 16.49 -10.48
CA GLY A 592 -24.65 16.74 -11.09
C GLY A 592 -24.60 16.92 -12.60
N TRP A 593 -25.70 17.41 -13.08
CA TRP A 593 -26.07 17.67 -14.45
C TRP A 593 -25.13 18.63 -15.19
N SER A 594 -25.04 18.49 -16.50
CA SER A 594 -24.35 19.42 -17.38
C SER A 594 -25.19 19.76 -18.61
N ASP A 595 -25.09 21.01 -19.06
CA ASP A 595 -25.59 21.49 -20.32
C ASP A 595 -24.53 21.47 -21.44
N MET A 596 -23.33 20.96 -21.16
CA MET A 596 -22.22 20.86 -22.10
C MET A 596 -22.33 19.56 -22.89
N ALA A 597 -22.04 19.62 -24.19
CA ALA A 597 -22.11 18.45 -25.06
C ALA A 597 -21.19 17.31 -24.57
N GLY A 598 -21.75 16.11 -24.47
CA GLY A 598 -21.00 14.92 -24.00
C GLY A 598 -20.86 14.79 -22.50
N HIS A 599 -21.44 15.72 -21.73
CA HIS A 599 -21.37 15.73 -20.27
C HIS A 599 -22.73 15.51 -19.60
N GLY A 600 -22.73 15.30 -18.29
CA GLY A 600 -23.90 15.10 -17.43
C GLY A 600 -23.51 14.58 -16.07
N PRO A 601 -24.41 13.91 -15.34
CA PRO A 601 -24.08 13.33 -14.04
C PRO A 601 -22.91 12.35 -14.12
N GLY A 602 -21.86 12.60 -13.34
CA GLY A 602 -20.66 11.77 -13.31
C GLY A 602 -20.81 10.57 -12.38
N LEU A 603 -20.33 9.42 -12.81
CA LEU A 603 -20.33 8.18 -12.05
C LEU A 603 -18.90 7.76 -11.70
N ASN A 604 -18.64 7.43 -10.43
CA ASN A 604 -17.47 6.63 -10.11
C ASN A 604 -17.83 5.14 -10.22
N PRO A 605 -17.24 4.38 -11.15
CA PRO A 605 -17.42 2.94 -11.22
C PRO A 605 -16.93 2.25 -9.95
N VAL A 606 -17.77 1.39 -9.37
CA VAL A 606 -17.46 0.69 -8.10
C VAL A 606 -17.48 -0.82 -8.22
N LEU A 607 -18.32 -1.38 -9.10
CA LEU A 607 -18.34 -2.81 -9.42
C LEU A 607 -18.43 -2.98 -10.93
N SER A 608 -17.69 -3.95 -11.48
CA SER A 608 -17.80 -4.30 -12.90
C SER A 608 -17.55 -5.78 -13.13
N ALA A 609 -18.36 -6.40 -14.00
CA ALA A 609 -18.22 -7.81 -14.35
C ALA A 609 -18.68 -8.11 -15.78
N LEU A 610 -18.18 -9.20 -16.33
CA LEU A 610 -18.63 -9.81 -17.58
C LEU A 610 -20.07 -10.31 -17.47
N PRO A 611 -20.73 -10.70 -18.59
CA PRO A 611 -22.11 -11.17 -18.59
C PRO A 611 -22.38 -12.32 -17.61
N GLY A 612 -23.55 -12.29 -16.96
CA GLY A 612 -24.01 -13.39 -16.11
C GLY A 612 -23.49 -13.38 -14.67
N VAL A 613 -22.73 -12.36 -14.25
CA VAL A 613 -22.14 -12.29 -12.90
C VAL A 613 -22.89 -11.30 -12.00
N ILE A 614 -23.22 -10.11 -12.52
CA ILE A 614 -23.98 -9.08 -11.81
C ILE A 614 -25.40 -9.01 -12.37
N LYS A 615 -26.40 -9.10 -11.49
CA LYS A 615 -27.81 -8.80 -11.71
C LYS A 615 -28.16 -7.53 -10.95
N THR A 616 -29.07 -6.74 -11.44
CA THR A 616 -29.52 -5.51 -10.80
C THR A 616 -30.92 -5.65 -10.24
N ARG A 617 -31.19 -4.92 -9.17
CA ARG A 617 -32.52 -4.79 -8.57
C ARG A 617 -32.81 -3.30 -8.37
N ILE A 618 -33.92 -2.82 -8.94
CA ILE A 618 -34.31 -1.42 -8.76
C ILE A 618 -34.74 -1.18 -7.31
N ASP A 619 -34.03 -0.27 -6.65
CA ASP A 619 -34.33 0.24 -5.30
C ASP A 619 -34.16 1.77 -5.31
N PRO A 620 -35.26 2.55 -5.17
CA PRO A 620 -35.18 4.01 -5.15
C PRO A 620 -34.38 4.58 -3.97
N HIS A 621 -33.94 3.73 -3.05
CA HIS A 621 -33.11 4.08 -1.91
C HIS A 621 -31.67 3.55 -2.00
N ALA A 622 -31.26 3.09 -3.17
CA ALA A 622 -29.88 2.66 -3.41
C ALA A 622 -28.95 3.88 -3.52
N ASN A 623 -28.60 4.47 -2.37
CA ASN A 623 -27.81 5.70 -2.29
C ASN A 623 -26.80 5.62 -1.14
N THR A 624 -25.58 6.08 -1.39
CA THR A 624 -24.47 6.04 -0.42
C THR A 624 -24.75 6.87 0.83
N ALA A 625 -25.54 7.94 0.75
CA ALA A 625 -25.94 8.72 1.93
C ALA A 625 -26.73 7.89 2.95
N TYR A 626 -27.52 6.92 2.49
CA TYR A 626 -28.26 6.02 3.38
C TYR A 626 -27.35 4.89 3.92
N TYR A 627 -26.46 4.38 3.09
CA TYR A 627 -25.57 3.28 3.48
C TYR A 627 -24.49 3.72 4.47
N LEU A 628 -24.07 4.98 4.41
CA LEU A 628 -23.13 5.59 5.36
C LEU A 628 -23.83 6.18 6.61
N GLY A 629 -25.18 6.10 6.70
CA GLY A 629 -25.92 6.66 7.83
C GLY A 629 -26.00 8.19 7.87
N ILE A 630 -25.59 8.87 6.79
CA ILE A 630 -25.62 10.32 6.64
C ILE A 630 -27.06 10.84 6.61
N LYS A 631 -27.89 10.20 5.85
CA LYS A 631 -29.35 10.47 5.77
C LYS A 631 -30.14 9.24 6.23
N LYS A 632 -31.31 9.49 6.84
CA LYS A 632 -32.22 8.39 7.20
C LYS A 632 -32.98 7.92 5.98
N LYS A 633 -33.03 6.60 5.78
CA LYS A 633 -33.87 6.00 4.73
C LYS A 633 -35.32 6.42 4.98
N PRO A 634 -36.06 6.93 3.96
CA PRO A 634 -37.48 7.23 4.13
C PRO A 634 -38.22 5.98 4.60
N LYS A 635 -39.14 6.13 5.55
CA LYS A 635 -40.03 5.06 5.94
C LYS A 635 -40.92 4.69 4.74
N LYS A 636 -41.03 3.41 4.43
CA LYS A 636 -41.93 2.91 3.38
C LYS A 636 -43.35 3.35 3.64
#